data_d1de433a1e25e5f8eb8226c678f670a3
#
_entry.id   d1de433a1e25e5f8eb8226c678f670a3
#
_cell.length_a   1.000
_cell.length_b   1.000
_cell.length_c   1.000
_cell.angle_alpha   90.00
_cell.angle_beta   90.00
_cell.angle_gamma   90.00
#
_symmetry.space_group_name_H-M   'P 1'
#
loop_
_entity.id
_entity.type
_entity.pdbx_description
1 polymer ?
#
loop_
_entity_poly.entity_id
_entity_poly.type
_entity_poly.pdbx_seq_one_letter_code
_entity_poly.pdbx_strand_id
1 'polypeptide(L)'
;MNTVSAFKLEVRADKIAVITIDASGEKMNTLKAEFGSQVRGLIRHLRDDKSVRGVVFISAKADNFIAGADINMIARCRSAQEAEALARQGQQIMAEIHGLSIPVIAAIHGACLGGGLELALACHGRICSDDEKTRLGLPEVQLGLLPGSGGTQRLPRLIGVSTALDMMLTGKQLRPRQALKAGLVDEVVPQAILLQAAVELALKGRPTSREVPVRERVLAGPLGRHLLFQFVGKQTQRKTQGNYPAVKRILQVVENGLAHGCSSGYAEEARAFGELAMSPQSQALRSIFFASTDLKKDPGAEAGPGPLRSVAVLGGGLMGGGIAYVTACKGGLPVRIKDIQPRGINHALKYSWDLLNKQVRQRRLRPVERDRQMALISGTTDYQGFAHRDVVIEAVFEDLALKQRMVSEVEQYGGPQTIFASNTSSLPIGDIAAHASRPGQVIGLHFFSPVEKMPLVEVIPHKGTDPQTIATVVQLAKRQGKTPIVVADKAGFYVNRILAPYINEAMRLLVEGEPIEVIDNALVKFGFPVGPIQLLDEVGIDTGTKIIPVLESAFGERFSPPANIIDAILKDDRKGRKNNRGFYLYETKGRKSKKRPDPAVYPLLGIGRPQSRLSAQQVAERCVMMMLNEAARCFDEQIIRSARDGDIGAVFGIGFPPFLGGPFRYMDTIGAGEVAAILQRLAAQFGPRFTPCDTLLRMAEQGTTFWPADERLT
;
A
#
# COMPACT_ATOMS: atom_id res chain seq x y z
N MET A 1 6.46 16.52 -34.57
CA MET A 1 6.44 17.30 -33.32
C MET A 1 7.84 17.25 -32.73
N ASN A 2 8.53 18.40 -32.61
CA ASN A 2 9.83 18.44 -31.95
C ASN A 2 9.63 18.05 -30.47
N THR A 3 9.97 16.84 -30.09
CA THR A 3 9.99 16.41 -28.69
C THR A 3 11.04 17.23 -27.96
N VAL A 4 10.59 18.07 -27.02
CA VAL A 4 11.49 18.82 -26.15
C VAL A 4 12.36 17.80 -25.37
N SER A 5 13.69 17.92 -25.48
CA SER A 5 14.58 17.01 -24.75
C SER A 5 14.38 17.13 -23.25
N ALA A 6 14.26 15.97 -22.56
CA ALA A 6 14.19 15.92 -21.12
C ALA A 6 15.57 16.15 -20.44
N PHE A 7 16.62 16.29 -21.23
CA PHE A 7 17.98 16.53 -20.76
C PHE A 7 18.52 17.85 -21.30
N LYS A 8 19.02 18.70 -20.43
CA LYS A 8 19.72 19.93 -20.80
C LYS A 8 21.19 19.75 -20.44
N LEU A 9 22.09 19.91 -21.42
CA LEU A 9 23.53 19.87 -21.24
C LEU A 9 24.07 21.29 -21.14
N GLU A 10 24.89 21.54 -20.14
CA GLU A 10 25.65 22.79 -19.95
C GLU A 10 27.07 22.44 -19.56
N VAL A 11 28.08 22.96 -20.29
CA VAL A 11 29.48 22.81 -19.92
C VAL A 11 29.94 24.06 -19.15
N ARG A 12 30.34 23.87 -17.91
CA ARG A 12 30.79 24.93 -17.01
C ARG A 12 32.18 25.42 -17.37
N ALA A 13 32.60 26.56 -16.80
CA ALA A 13 33.93 27.12 -16.99
C ALA A 13 35.06 26.18 -16.50
N ASP A 14 34.78 25.35 -15.47
CA ASP A 14 35.67 24.34 -14.91
C ASP A 14 35.73 23.04 -15.73
N LYS A 15 35.07 23.03 -16.93
CA LYS A 15 35.01 21.90 -17.86
C LYS A 15 34.21 20.69 -17.33
N ILE A 16 33.35 20.89 -16.36
CA ILE A 16 32.37 19.88 -15.94
C ILE A 16 31.09 20.09 -16.73
N ALA A 17 30.65 19.00 -17.37
CA ALA A 17 29.34 18.94 -18.06
C ALA A 17 28.23 18.63 -17.05
N VAL A 18 27.28 19.53 -16.90
CA VAL A 18 26.08 19.33 -16.07
C VAL A 18 24.94 18.92 -16.97
N ILE A 19 24.39 17.74 -16.73
CA ILE A 19 23.21 17.22 -17.40
C ILE A 19 22.02 17.37 -16.44
N THR A 20 21.19 18.35 -16.72
CA THR A 20 19.97 18.61 -15.95
C THR A 20 18.81 17.81 -16.52
N ILE A 21 18.15 17.02 -15.69
CA ILE A 21 17.01 16.17 -16.03
C ILE A 21 15.71 16.91 -15.72
N ASP A 22 14.89 17.15 -16.74
CA ASP A 22 13.63 17.87 -16.62
C ASP A 22 12.59 17.36 -17.64
N ALA A 23 11.75 16.44 -17.24
CA ALA A 23 10.60 16.01 -18.02
C ALA A 23 9.57 17.15 -18.05
N SER A 24 9.53 17.87 -19.18
CA SER A 24 8.66 19.05 -19.35
C SER A 24 7.18 18.72 -19.13
N GLY A 25 6.48 19.55 -18.36
CA GLY A 25 5.05 19.36 -18.07
C GLY A 25 4.74 18.28 -17.03
N GLU A 26 5.75 17.57 -16.51
CA GLU A 26 5.55 16.51 -15.51
C GLU A 26 6.01 16.96 -14.12
N LYS A 27 5.30 16.50 -13.10
CA LYS A 27 5.65 16.75 -11.71
C LYS A 27 6.94 16.02 -11.29
N MET A 28 7.20 14.85 -11.90
CA MET A 28 8.34 13.98 -11.58
C MET A 28 9.04 13.54 -12.86
N ASN A 29 10.35 13.30 -12.77
CA ASN A 29 11.08 12.63 -13.84
C ASN A 29 10.83 11.12 -13.78
N THR A 30 10.47 10.53 -14.92
CA THR A 30 10.42 9.08 -15.14
C THR A 30 11.19 8.75 -16.41
N LEU A 31 11.83 7.57 -16.45
CA LEU A 31 12.56 7.14 -17.65
C LEU A 31 11.56 6.63 -18.71
N LYS A 32 11.41 7.40 -19.77
CA LYS A 32 10.60 7.06 -20.95
C LYS A 32 11.45 6.43 -22.04
N ALA A 33 10.81 5.83 -23.05
CA ALA A 33 11.48 5.21 -24.18
C ALA A 33 12.43 6.17 -24.94
N GLU A 34 12.00 7.44 -25.12
CA GLU A 34 12.79 8.48 -25.78
C GLU A 34 14.05 8.88 -24.98
N PHE A 35 14.07 8.68 -23.67
CA PHE A 35 15.24 9.00 -22.84
C PHE A 35 16.47 8.20 -23.26
N GLY A 36 16.27 6.99 -23.72
CA GLY A 36 17.36 6.15 -24.22
C GLY A 36 18.11 6.78 -25.39
N SER A 37 17.40 7.27 -26.41
CA SER A 37 17.99 7.93 -27.57
C SER A 37 18.65 9.26 -27.21
N GLN A 38 18.01 10.05 -26.33
CA GLN A 38 18.54 11.33 -25.85
C GLN A 38 19.85 11.15 -25.06
N VAL A 39 19.88 10.20 -24.11
CA VAL A 39 21.09 9.91 -23.34
C VAL A 39 22.23 9.41 -24.23
N ARG A 40 21.95 8.56 -25.22
CA ARG A 40 22.98 8.11 -26.18
C ARG A 40 23.54 9.27 -27.04
N GLY A 41 22.68 10.23 -27.40
CA GLY A 41 23.12 11.44 -28.07
C GLY A 41 24.12 12.24 -27.22
N LEU A 42 23.80 12.42 -25.94
CA LEU A 42 24.67 13.08 -24.96
C LEU A 42 26.00 12.32 -24.75
N ILE A 43 25.94 11.00 -24.59
CA ILE A 43 27.14 10.17 -24.40
C ILE A 43 28.09 10.29 -25.59
N ARG A 44 27.56 10.29 -26.84
CA ARG A 44 28.38 10.51 -28.06
C ARG A 44 29.05 11.88 -28.01
N HIS A 45 28.29 12.93 -27.77
CA HIS A 45 28.82 14.30 -27.65
C HIS A 45 29.94 14.39 -26.59
N LEU A 46 29.73 13.79 -25.40
CA LEU A 46 30.72 13.78 -24.32
C LEU A 46 31.97 12.94 -24.63
N ARG A 47 31.89 11.94 -25.52
CA ARG A 47 33.06 11.18 -25.98
C ARG A 47 33.88 11.96 -26.99
N ASP A 48 33.22 12.78 -27.81
CA ASP A 48 33.84 13.54 -28.88
C ASP A 48 34.49 14.84 -28.34
N ASP A 49 33.88 15.47 -27.34
CA ASP A 49 34.39 16.67 -26.71
C ASP A 49 35.47 16.35 -25.66
N LYS A 50 36.75 16.41 -26.10
CA LYS A 50 37.93 16.17 -25.24
C LYS A 50 38.18 17.25 -24.21
N SER A 51 37.47 18.37 -24.28
CA SER A 51 37.60 19.47 -23.29
C SER A 51 36.85 19.15 -21.98
N VAL A 52 35.88 18.27 -22.00
CA VAL A 52 35.07 17.89 -20.83
C VAL A 52 35.88 16.97 -19.90
N ARG A 53 35.96 17.35 -18.63
CA ARG A 53 36.75 16.66 -17.59
C ARG A 53 35.91 15.73 -16.72
N GLY A 54 34.62 15.93 -16.68
CA GLY A 54 33.67 15.12 -15.89
C GLY A 54 32.23 15.48 -16.17
N VAL A 55 31.31 14.67 -15.69
CA VAL A 55 29.88 14.80 -15.90
C VAL A 55 29.12 14.73 -14.56
N VAL A 56 28.12 15.59 -14.39
CA VAL A 56 27.18 15.54 -13.27
C VAL A 56 25.76 15.42 -13.79
N PHE A 57 25.04 14.39 -13.38
CA PHE A 57 23.60 14.29 -13.55
C PHE A 57 22.87 14.88 -12.35
N ILE A 58 21.96 15.81 -12.57
CA ILE A 58 21.11 16.45 -11.55
C ILE A 58 19.69 16.65 -12.08
N SER A 59 18.71 16.68 -11.20
CA SER A 59 17.32 16.95 -11.58
C SER A 59 16.94 18.41 -11.36
N ALA A 60 16.10 18.96 -12.24
CA ALA A 60 15.46 20.27 -12.06
C ALA A 60 14.20 20.21 -11.18
N LYS A 61 13.67 19.03 -10.89
CA LYS A 61 12.47 18.88 -10.04
C LYS A 61 12.82 19.12 -8.58
N ALA A 62 11.90 19.70 -7.80
CA ALA A 62 12.16 20.12 -6.42
C ALA A 62 12.50 18.96 -5.47
N ASP A 63 11.83 17.79 -5.62
CA ASP A 63 11.90 16.68 -4.67
C ASP A 63 11.93 15.29 -5.36
N ASN A 64 12.49 15.27 -6.56
CA ASN A 64 12.60 14.06 -7.36
C ASN A 64 13.87 14.08 -8.21
N PHE A 65 14.71 13.04 -8.09
CA PHE A 65 15.79 12.79 -9.05
C PHE A 65 15.21 12.07 -10.27
N ILE A 66 14.85 10.79 -10.13
CA ILE A 66 14.08 10.01 -11.09
C ILE A 66 13.26 8.98 -10.30
N ALA A 67 11.95 8.95 -10.51
CA ALA A 67 11.02 8.09 -9.76
C ALA A 67 10.87 6.67 -10.36
N GLY A 68 11.74 6.27 -11.27
CA GLY A 68 11.72 4.95 -11.92
C GLY A 68 11.46 5.04 -13.42
N ALA A 69 11.25 3.88 -14.06
CA ALA A 69 10.80 3.80 -15.45
C ALA A 69 9.31 4.14 -15.56
N ASP A 70 8.89 4.61 -16.73
CA ASP A 70 7.47 4.77 -17.04
C ASP A 70 6.81 3.39 -17.15
N ILE A 71 5.94 3.08 -16.19
CA ILE A 71 5.25 1.78 -16.11
C ILE A 71 4.35 1.55 -17.33
N ASN A 72 3.87 2.62 -17.97
CA ASN A 72 3.09 2.49 -19.21
C ASN A 72 3.88 1.85 -20.36
N MET A 73 5.20 2.03 -20.41
CA MET A 73 6.04 1.32 -21.41
C MET A 73 5.93 -0.20 -21.23
N ILE A 74 5.97 -0.66 -19.98
CA ILE A 74 5.88 -2.08 -19.64
C ILE A 74 4.47 -2.61 -19.92
N ALA A 75 3.45 -1.80 -19.60
CA ALA A 75 2.06 -2.15 -19.85
C ALA A 75 1.73 -2.32 -21.34
N ARG A 76 2.42 -1.60 -22.21
CA ARG A 76 2.24 -1.68 -23.70
C ARG A 76 2.92 -2.88 -24.32
N CYS A 77 3.84 -3.56 -23.66
CA CYS A 77 4.49 -4.75 -24.17
C CYS A 77 3.45 -5.88 -24.34
N ARG A 78 3.47 -6.50 -25.51
CA ARG A 78 2.56 -7.59 -25.88
C ARG A 78 3.19 -8.99 -25.73
N SER A 79 4.50 -9.04 -25.52
CA SER A 79 5.24 -10.29 -25.37
C SER A 79 6.39 -10.14 -24.37
N ALA A 80 6.85 -11.29 -23.84
CA ALA A 80 8.02 -11.34 -22.99
C ALA A 80 9.28 -10.84 -23.69
N GLN A 81 9.38 -11.09 -25.00
CA GLN A 81 10.50 -10.66 -25.84
C GLN A 81 10.56 -9.13 -25.97
N GLU A 82 9.41 -8.47 -26.14
CA GLU A 82 9.35 -7.00 -26.17
C GLU A 82 9.80 -6.39 -24.84
N ALA A 83 9.33 -6.92 -23.71
CA ALA A 83 9.72 -6.44 -22.39
C ALA A 83 11.20 -6.77 -22.08
N GLU A 84 11.71 -7.93 -22.51
CA GLU A 84 13.14 -8.27 -22.46
C GLU A 84 13.99 -7.28 -23.26
N ALA A 85 13.54 -6.90 -24.45
CA ALA A 85 14.24 -5.93 -25.31
C ALA A 85 14.35 -4.55 -24.63
N LEU A 86 13.31 -4.12 -23.93
CA LEU A 86 13.35 -2.88 -23.11
C LEU A 86 14.42 -2.96 -22.00
N ALA A 87 14.47 -4.07 -21.29
CA ALA A 87 15.47 -4.29 -20.26
C ALA A 87 16.90 -4.28 -20.84
N ARG A 88 17.14 -4.96 -21.95
CA ARG A 88 18.44 -4.97 -22.66
C ARG A 88 18.85 -3.57 -23.11
N GLN A 89 17.93 -2.76 -23.64
CA GLN A 89 18.21 -1.37 -23.99
C GLN A 89 18.62 -0.56 -22.77
N GLY A 90 17.91 -0.71 -21.64
CA GLY A 90 18.27 -0.08 -20.37
C GLY A 90 19.67 -0.48 -19.90
N GLN A 91 19.96 -1.77 -19.88
CA GLN A 91 21.29 -2.30 -19.52
C GLN A 91 22.40 -1.72 -20.40
N GLN A 92 22.17 -1.61 -21.72
CA GLN A 92 23.13 -1.05 -22.65
C GLN A 92 23.41 0.42 -22.36
N ILE A 93 22.38 1.24 -22.13
CA ILE A 93 22.54 2.66 -21.78
C ILE A 93 23.34 2.82 -20.48
N MET A 94 23.02 2.02 -19.47
CA MET A 94 23.75 2.03 -18.19
C MET A 94 25.22 1.59 -18.38
N ALA A 95 25.48 0.65 -19.27
CA ALA A 95 26.86 0.25 -19.61
C ALA A 95 27.62 1.35 -20.36
N GLU A 96 26.96 2.06 -21.27
CA GLU A 96 27.55 3.19 -22.01
C GLU A 96 27.90 4.36 -21.08
N ILE A 97 27.07 4.69 -20.09
CA ILE A 97 27.34 5.69 -19.04
C ILE A 97 28.56 5.25 -18.22
N HIS A 98 28.55 4.02 -17.73
CA HIS A 98 29.64 3.47 -16.92
C HIS A 98 30.97 3.40 -17.69
N GLY A 99 30.91 3.20 -18.99
CA GLY A 99 32.06 3.08 -19.90
C GLY A 99 32.70 4.42 -20.29
N LEU A 100 32.15 5.58 -19.88
CA LEU A 100 32.78 6.87 -20.14
C LEU A 100 34.16 6.94 -19.48
N SER A 101 35.18 7.45 -20.17
CA SER A 101 36.54 7.58 -19.63
C SER A 101 36.68 8.66 -18.55
N ILE A 102 35.78 9.64 -18.55
CA ILE A 102 35.71 10.76 -17.59
C ILE A 102 34.80 10.38 -16.39
N PRO A 103 35.01 11.01 -15.21
CA PRO A 103 34.13 10.81 -14.05
C PRO A 103 32.69 11.19 -14.33
N VAL A 104 31.75 10.34 -13.91
CA VAL A 104 30.30 10.61 -13.97
C VAL A 104 29.73 10.52 -12.58
N ILE A 105 29.12 11.58 -12.11
CA ILE A 105 28.58 11.72 -10.75
C ILE A 105 27.06 11.93 -10.80
N ALA A 106 26.32 11.20 -9.98
CA ALA A 106 24.90 11.43 -9.74
C ALA A 106 24.71 12.34 -8.52
N ALA A 107 24.11 13.52 -8.72
CA ALA A 107 23.72 14.47 -7.68
C ALA A 107 22.23 14.27 -7.36
N ILE A 108 21.93 13.52 -6.30
CA ILE A 108 20.64 12.95 -6.01
C ILE A 108 19.89 13.76 -4.96
N HIS A 109 18.67 14.21 -5.25
CA HIS A 109 17.73 14.73 -4.25
C HIS A 109 16.32 14.19 -4.49
N GLY A 110 15.54 14.08 -3.42
CA GLY A 110 14.19 13.51 -3.48
C GLY A 110 14.20 12.02 -3.86
N ALA A 111 13.19 11.60 -4.62
CA ALA A 111 13.02 10.21 -5.01
C ALA A 111 14.04 9.77 -6.09
N CYS A 112 14.82 8.72 -5.80
CA CYS A 112 15.75 8.03 -6.70
C CYS A 112 15.41 6.54 -6.66
N LEU A 113 14.47 6.10 -7.48
CA LEU A 113 13.84 4.79 -7.37
C LEU A 113 13.94 4.02 -8.69
N GLY A 114 13.98 2.68 -8.60
CA GLY A 114 13.97 1.81 -9.76
C GLY A 114 15.03 2.17 -10.79
N GLY A 115 14.64 2.33 -12.05
CA GLY A 115 15.52 2.76 -13.13
C GLY A 115 16.31 4.04 -12.83
N GLY A 116 15.79 4.93 -11.98
CA GLY A 116 16.53 6.11 -11.51
C GLY A 116 17.72 5.76 -10.61
N LEU A 117 17.55 4.77 -9.73
CA LEU A 117 18.68 4.25 -8.96
C LEU A 117 19.63 3.43 -9.86
N GLU A 118 19.11 2.71 -10.85
CA GLU A 118 19.95 1.97 -11.81
C GLU A 118 20.85 2.92 -12.62
N LEU A 119 20.33 4.10 -13.02
CA LEU A 119 21.14 5.15 -13.64
C LEU A 119 22.22 5.66 -12.67
N ALA A 120 21.85 5.94 -11.42
CA ALA A 120 22.80 6.36 -10.40
C ALA A 120 23.88 5.29 -10.13
N LEU A 121 23.51 4.01 -10.16
CA LEU A 121 24.45 2.88 -10.03
C LEU A 121 25.38 2.72 -11.25
N ALA A 122 24.98 3.23 -12.41
CA ALA A 122 25.83 3.28 -13.60
C ALA A 122 26.86 4.43 -13.54
N CYS A 123 26.60 5.48 -12.78
CA CYS A 123 27.55 6.56 -12.52
C CYS A 123 28.73 6.07 -11.67
N HIS A 124 29.90 6.72 -11.80
CA HIS A 124 31.10 6.39 -11.05
C HIS A 124 30.98 6.79 -9.57
N GLY A 125 30.32 7.92 -9.28
CA GLY A 125 30.07 8.41 -7.92
C GLY A 125 28.62 8.87 -7.71
N ARG A 126 28.19 8.95 -6.45
CA ARG A 126 26.82 9.32 -6.03
C ARG A 126 26.91 10.20 -4.79
N ILE A 127 26.35 11.39 -4.88
CA ILE A 127 26.13 12.27 -3.71
C ILE A 127 24.64 12.47 -3.55
N CYS A 128 24.13 12.51 -2.33
CA CYS A 128 22.71 12.81 -2.13
C CYS A 128 22.50 13.92 -1.09
N SER A 129 21.35 14.59 -1.23
CA SER A 129 20.92 15.58 -0.25
C SER A 129 20.52 14.92 1.07
N ASP A 130 20.64 15.66 2.18
CA ASP A 130 20.19 15.25 3.51
C ASP A 130 18.68 15.43 3.73
N ASP A 131 17.95 15.90 2.72
CA ASP A 131 16.51 16.15 2.75
C ASP A 131 15.72 14.89 3.12
N GLU A 132 14.66 15.08 3.91
CA GLU A 132 13.78 13.98 4.36
C GLU A 132 13.04 13.26 3.22
N LYS A 133 12.82 13.93 2.09
CA LYS A 133 12.19 13.37 0.90
C LYS A 133 13.14 12.51 0.08
N THR A 134 14.47 12.63 0.30
CA THR A 134 15.45 11.82 -0.42
C THR A 134 15.34 10.35 -0.02
N ARG A 135 15.09 9.52 -1.02
CA ARG A 135 14.91 8.06 -0.89
C ARG A 135 15.56 7.36 -2.06
N LEU A 136 16.34 6.33 -1.76
CA LEU A 136 17.02 5.51 -2.77
C LEU A 136 16.55 4.05 -2.63
N GLY A 137 16.10 3.43 -3.72
CA GLY A 137 15.60 2.06 -3.65
C GLY A 137 15.30 1.42 -5.01
N LEU A 138 15.13 0.09 -5.00
CA LEU A 138 14.69 -0.72 -6.14
C LEU A 138 13.35 -1.40 -5.77
N PRO A 139 12.22 -0.70 -5.92
CA PRO A 139 10.90 -1.19 -5.47
C PRO A 139 10.15 -2.03 -6.52
N GLU A 140 10.79 -2.49 -7.58
CA GLU A 140 10.16 -3.20 -8.72
C GLU A 140 9.39 -4.44 -8.28
N VAL A 141 9.79 -5.10 -7.19
CA VAL A 141 9.08 -6.26 -6.62
C VAL A 141 7.64 -5.93 -6.23
N GLN A 142 7.34 -4.67 -5.88
CA GLN A 142 5.99 -4.20 -5.55
C GLN A 142 5.07 -4.19 -6.78
N LEU A 143 5.65 -4.19 -7.98
CA LEU A 143 4.97 -4.31 -9.27
C LEU A 143 5.05 -5.73 -9.86
N GLY A 144 5.52 -6.70 -9.06
CA GLY A 144 5.74 -8.07 -9.53
C GLY A 144 6.88 -8.19 -10.55
N LEU A 145 7.82 -7.24 -10.55
CA LEU A 145 8.97 -7.17 -11.45
C LEU A 145 10.28 -7.29 -10.67
N LEU A 146 11.38 -7.32 -11.39
CA LEU A 146 12.73 -7.14 -10.86
C LEU A 146 13.39 -5.91 -11.51
N PRO A 147 14.49 -5.36 -10.95
CA PRO A 147 15.28 -4.33 -11.61
C PRO A 147 15.81 -4.84 -12.95
N GLY A 148 15.51 -4.14 -14.07
CA GLY A 148 15.78 -4.64 -15.41
C GLY A 148 16.94 -3.97 -16.15
N SER A 149 17.55 -2.90 -15.56
CA SER A 149 18.60 -2.12 -16.20
C SER A 149 19.97 -2.29 -15.51
N GLY A 150 20.19 -3.44 -14.89
CA GLY A 150 21.46 -3.80 -14.26
C GLY A 150 21.48 -3.71 -12.73
N GLY A 151 20.36 -3.34 -12.11
CA GLY A 151 20.26 -3.17 -10.66
C GLY A 151 20.56 -4.44 -9.89
N THR A 152 20.11 -5.59 -10.38
CA THR A 152 20.36 -6.90 -9.73
C THR A 152 21.84 -7.29 -9.72
N GLN A 153 22.64 -6.71 -10.61
CA GLN A 153 24.07 -7.00 -10.72
C GLN A 153 24.94 -5.94 -10.06
N ARG A 154 24.61 -4.64 -10.21
CA ARG A 154 25.42 -3.55 -9.68
C ARG A 154 25.23 -3.37 -8.17
N LEU A 155 24.00 -3.42 -7.68
CA LEU A 155 23.71 -3.14 -6.28
C LEU A 155 24.40 -4.12 -5.32
N PRO A 156 24.34 -5.46 -5.50
CA PRO A 156 25.00 -6.42 -4.59
C PRO A 156 26.53 -6.25 -4.56
N ARG A 157 27.13 -5.84 -5.67
CA ARG A 157 28.58 -5.62 -5.76
C ARG A 157 29.02 -4.31 -5.13
N LEU A 158 28.12 -3.34 -4.99
CA LEU A 158 28.40 -2.05 -4.39
C LEU A 158 28.22 -2.06 -2.87
N ILE A 159 27.07 -2.60 -2.37
CA ILE A 159 26.68 -2.49 -0.95
C ILE A 159 26.67 -3.82 -0.21
N GLY A 160 27.02 -4.91 -0.86
CA GLY A 160 26.94 -6.26 -0.34
C GLY A 160 25.60 -6.96 -0.63
N VAL A 161 25.68 -8.29 -0.71
CA VAL A 161 24.55 -9.13 -1.18
C VAL A 161 23.36 -9.12 -0.22
N SER A 162 23.61 -9.11 1.11
CA SER A 162 22.52 -9.19 2.09
C SER A 162 21.67 -7.92 2.11
N THR A 163 22.31 -6.75 2.06
CA THR A 163 21.61 -5.46 2.01
C THR A 163 20.88 -5.26 0.68
N ALA A 164 21.52 -5.64 -0.42
CA ALA A 164 20.92 -5.56 -1.75
C ALA A 164 19.67 -6.45 -1.88
N LEU A 165 19.73 -7.69 -1.38
CA LEU A 165 18.58 -8.58 -1.36
C LEU A 165 17.43 -8.02 -0.49
N ASP A 166 17.73 -7.45 0.69
CA ASP A 166 16.69 -6.81 1.52
C ASP A 166 15.99 -5.66 0.76
N MET A 167 16.74 -4.83 0.03
CA MET A 167 16.16 -3.76 -0.79
C MET A 167 15.32 -4.30 -1.95
N MET A 168 15.82 -5.25 -2.71
CA MET A 168 15.13 -5.76 -3.91
C MET A 168 13.93 -6.66 -3.59
N LEU A 169 14.00 -7.48 -2.52
CA LEU A 169 12.93 -8.41 -2.15
C LEU A 169 11.78 -7.76 -1.39
N THR A 170 12.01 -6.59 -0.79
CA THR A 170 11.01 -5.89 0.02
C THR A 170 10.58 -4.53 -0.55
N GLY A 171 11.30 -4.03 -1.55
CA GLY A 171 11.13 -2.65 -2.05
C GLY A 171 11.57 -1.58 -1.05
N LYS A 172 12.44 -1.95 -0.08
CA LYS A 172 12.93 -1.03 0.94
C LYS A 172 13.73 0.10 0.34
N GLN A 173 13.39 1.31 0.78
CA GLN A 173 14.08 2.53 0.38
C GLN A 173 14.98 3.02 1.52
N LEU A 174 16.22 3.38 1.20
CA LEU A 174 17.18 3.92 2.14
C LEU A 174 17.07 5.44 2.22
N ARG A 175 17.14 5.98 3.43
CA ARG A 175 17.30 7.41 3.70
C ARG A 175 18.77 7.81 3.52
N PRO A 176 19.12 9.11 3.35
CA PRO A 176 20.49 9.55 3.06
C PRO A 176 21.55 8.96 3.98
N ARG A 177 21.36 9.04 5.29
CA ARG A 177 22.31 8.48 6.27
C ARG A 177 22.43 6.96 6.22
N GLN A 178 21.33 6.28 5.87
CA GLN A 178 21.34 4.81 5.70
C GLN A 178 22.06 4.42 4.41
N ALA A 179 21.86 5.20 3.33
CA ALA A 179 22.53 5.02 2.06
C ALA A 179 24.05 5.23 2.20
N LEU A 180 24.49 6.28 2.92
CA LEU A 180 25.88 6.52 3.23
C LEU A 180 26.49 5.37 4.06
N LYS A 181 25.78 4.93 5.11
CA LYS A 181 26.25 3.81 5.94
C LYS A 181 26.38 2.51 5.15
N ALA A 182 25.48 2.27 4.22
CA ALA A 182 25.50 1.09 3.36
C ALA A 182 26.56 1.17 2.24
N GLY A 183 27.15 2.32 2.01
CA GLY A 183 28.08 2.55 0.89
C GLY A 183 27.38 2.76 -0.45
N LEU A 184 26.07 3.03 -0.43
CA LEU A 184 25.28 3.30 -1.65
C LEU A 184 25.59 4.68 -2.22
N VAL A 185 25.91 5.67 -1.37
CA VAL A 185 26.34 7.00 -1.75
C VAL A 185 27.70 7.32 -1.09
N ASP A 186 28.47 8.16 -1.75
CA ASP A 186 29.80 8.55 -1.31
C ASP A 186 29.74 9.66 -0.25
N GLU A 187 28.75 10.56 -0.37
CA GLU A 187 28.59 11.70 0.53
C GLU A 187 27.13 12.10 0.68
N VAL A 188 26.79 12.73 1.80
CA VAL A 188 25.48 13.34 2.09
C VAL A 188 25.69 14.79 2.47
N VAL A 189 25.09 15.71 1.73
CA VAL A 189 25.27 17.16 1.87
C VAL A 189 23.92 17.88 1.93
N PRO A 190 23.86 19.10 2.46
CA PRO A 190 22.67 19.95 2.31
C PRO A 190 22.31 20.17 0.83
N GLN A 191 21.02 20.21 0.51
CA GLN A 191 20.58 20.33 -0.88
C GLN A 191 21.12 21.59 -1.58
N ALA A 192 21.30 22.68 -0.85
CA ALA A 192 21.79 23.94 -1.38
C ALA A 192 23.19 23.83 -2.00
N ILE A 193 24.04 22.91 -1.53
CA ILE A 193 25.41 22.72 -2.04
C ILE A 193 25.58 21.43 -2.84
N LEU A 194 24.50 20.73 -3.13
CA LEU A 194 24.54 19.40 -3.78
C LEU A 194 25.27 19.42 -5.13
N LEU A 195 24.95 20.40 -6.00
CA LEU A 195 25.62 20.54 -7.31
C LEU A 195 27.09 20.84 -7.14
N GLN A 196 27.46 21.77 -6.24
CA GLN A 196 28.84 22.16 -5.98
C GLN A 196 29.66 20.94 -5.51
N ALA A 197 29.13 20.18 -4.54
CA ALA A 197 29.80 18.99 -4.02
C ALA A 197 29.98 17.90 -5.12
N ALA A 198 28.99 17.73 -5.98
CA ALA A 198 29.09 16.80 -7.10
C ALA A 198 30.15 17.21 -8.14
N VAL A 199 30.23 18.51 -8.44
CA VAL A 199 31.27 19.07 -9.32
C VAL A 199 32.65 18.87 -8.72
N GLU A 200 32.83 19.16 -7.43
CA GLU A 200 34.10 18.95 -6.74
C GLU A 200 34.53 17.47 -6.75
N LEU A 201 33.57 16.56 -6.55
CA LEU A 201 33.84 15.12 -6.65
C LEU A 201 34.28 14.73 -8.07
N ALA A 202 33.62 15.26 -9.10
CA ALA A 202 33.97 15.00 -10.50
C ALA A 202 35.38 15.52 -10.84
N LEU A 203 35.78 16.71 -10.31
CA LEU A 203 37.10 17.28 -10.50
C LEU A 203 38.22 16.47 -9.84
N LYS A 204 37.93 15.76 -8.74
CA LYS A 204 38.86 14.83 -8.08
C LYS A 204 39.19 13.58 -8.87
N GLY A 205 38.42 13.30 -9.93
CA GLY A 205 38.55 12.11 -10.73
C GLY A 205 37.47 11.04 -10.40
N ARG A 206 37.69 9.82 -10.90
CA ARG A 206 36.78 8.72 -10.57
C ARG A 206 36.90 8.34 -9.11
N PRO A 207 35.79 8.33 -8.33
CA PRO A 207 35.83 7.85 -6.97
C PRO A 207 36.32 6.39 -6.92
N THR A 208 37.19 6.09 -5.98
CA THR A 208 37.58 4.71 -5.69
C THR A 208 36.37 4.00 -5.07
N SER A 209 35.99 2.85 -5.62
CA SER A 209 34.90 2.07 -5.03
C SER A 209 35.25 1.67 -3.60
N ARG A 210 34.30 1.95 -2.69
CA ARG A 210 34.43 1.52 -1.30
C ARG A 210 34.50 0.00 -1.23
N GLU A 211 35.43 -0.53 -0.46
CA GLU A 211 35.49 -1.98 -0.27
C GLU A 211 34.24 -2.50 0.41
N VAL A 212 33.64 -3.52 -0.18
CA VAL A 212 32.54 -4.26 0.42
C VAL A 212 33.04 -4.96 1.70
N PRO A 213 32.32 -4.86 2.83
CA PRO A 213 32.74 -5.48 4.08
C PRO A 213 33.11 -6.97 3.92
N VAL A 214 34.12 -7.43 4.62
CA VAL A 214 34.60 -8.82 4.55
C VAL A 214 33.49 -9.84 4.71
N ARG A 215 32.57 -9.58 5.64
CA ARG A 215 31.37 -10.45 5.83
C ARG A 215 30.55 -10.62 4.56
N GLU A 216 30.31 -9.54 3.84
CA GLU A 216 29.53 -9.56 2.60
C GLU A 216 30.29 -10.27 1.45
N ARG A 217 31.63 -10.11 1.43
CA ARG A 217 32.48 -10.87 0.48
C ARG A 217 32.43 -12.37 0.73
N VAL A 218 32.45 -12.79 2.01
CA VAL A 218 32.29 -14.20 2.41
C VAL A 218 30.90 -14.71 2.01
N LEU A 219 29.84 -13.93 2.24
CA LEU A 219 28.46 -14.29 1.84
C LEU A 219 28.26 -14.36 0.32
N ALA A 220 29.04 -13.62 -0.46
CA ALA A 220 29.04 -13.70 -1.93
C ALA A 220 29.84 -14.89 -2.48
N GLY A 221 30.76 -15.44 -1.69
CA GLY A 221 31.56 -16.64 -2.06
C GLY A 221 30.72 -17.92 -2.15
N PRO A 222 31.23 -18.99 -2.74
CA PRO A 222 30.44 -20.18 -3.08
C PRO A 222 29.64 -20.79 -1.92
N LEU A 223 30.27 -21.02 -0.78
CA LEU A 223 29.63 -21.61 0.41
C LEU A 223 28.66 -20.60 1.09
N GLY A 224 29.12 -19.38 1.29
CA GLY A 224 28.30 -18.32 1.91
C GLY A 224 27.05 -18.00 1.08
N ARG A 225 27.21 -17.95 -0.25
CA ARG A 225 26.13 -17.74 -1.21
C ARG A 225 25.10 -18.86 -1.10
N HIS A 226 25.51 -20.12 -1.17
CA HIS A 226 24.58 -21.25 -1.08
C HIS A 226 23.75 -21.20 0.23
N LEU A 227 24.37 -20.97 1.37
CA LEU A 227 23.67 -20.89 2.66
C LEU A 227 22.75 -19.67 2.74
N LEU A 228 23.20 -18.48 2.28
CA LEU A 228 22.43 -17.27 2.28
C LEU A 228 21.15 -17.41 1.41
N PHE A 229 21.30 -17.87 0.18
CA PHE A 229 20.16 -17.99 -0.76
C PHE A 229 19.18 -19.07 -0.33
N GLN A 230 19.62 -20.17 0.24
CA GLN A 230 18.71 -21.14 0.86
C GLN A 230 17.94 -20.55 2.04
N PHE A 231 18.63 -19.83 2.94
CA PHE A 231 17.98 -19.21 4.10
C PHE A 231 16.96 -18.16 3.68
N VAL A 232 17.36 -17.20 2.81
CA VAL A 232 16.49 -16.15 2.31
C VAL A 232 15.35 -16.76 1.50
N GLY A 233 15.60 -17.76 0.67
CA GLY A 233 14.57 -18.46 -0.12
C GLY A 233 13.51 -19.11 0.77
N LYS A 234 13.90 -19.83 1.82
CA LYS A 234 12.95 -20.40 2.79
C LYS A 234 12.16 -19.33 3.54
N GLN A 235 12.80 -18.23 3.93
CA GLN A 235 12.13 -17.12 4.62
C GLN A 235 11.12 -16.42 3.72
N THR A 236 11.48 -16.13 2.49
CA THR A 236 10.59 -15.48 1.52
C THR A 236 9.44 -16.38 1.11
N GLN A 237 9.69 -17.68 0.88
CA GLN A 237 8.65 -18.67 0.59
C GLN A 237 7.60 -18.74 1.70
N ARG A 238 8.02 -18.71 2.96
CA ARG A 238 7.09 -18.69 4.11
C ARG A 238 6.25 -17.40 4.17
N LYS A 239 6.83 -16.26 3.79
CA LYS A 239 6.12 -14.97 3.82
C LYS A 239 5.17 -14.78 2.65
N THR A 240 5.56 -15.22 1.46
CA THR A 240 4.82 -15.02 0.22
C THR A 240 3.92 -16.19 -0.15
N GLN A 241 4.03 -17.31 0.56
CA GLN A 241 3.35 -18.58 0.25
C GLN A 241 3.58 -19.05 -1.21
N GLY A 242 4.62 -18.52 -1.87
CA GLY A 242 4.92 -18.79 -3.28
C GLY A 242 4.12 -17.99 -4.29
N ASN A 243 3.24 -17.09 -3.84
CA ASN A 243 2.32 -16.33 -4.69
C ASN A 243 2.97 -15.17 -5.49
N TYR A 244 4.24 -14.86 -5.24
CA TYR A 244 4.97 -13.75 -5.87
C TYR A 244 6.18 -14.25 -6.65
N PRO A 245 6.04 -14.55 -7.95
CA PRO A 245 7.13 -15.09 -8.79
C PRO A 245 8.37 -14.20 -8.83
N ALA A 246 8.20 -12.88 -8.78
CA ALA A 246 9.30 -11.91 -8.81
C ALA A 246 10.33 -12.16 -7.70
N VAL A 247 9.89 -12.53 -6.50
CA VAL A 247 10.77 -12.80 -5.35
C VAL A 247 11.73 -13.96 -5.65
N LYS A 248 11.21 -15.04 -6.22
CA LYS A 248 12.02 -16.21 -6.64
C LYS A 248 12.98 -15.85 -7.77
N ARG A 249 12.49 -15.09 -8.77
CA ARG A 249 13.32 -14.69 -9.93
C ARG A 249 14.44 -13.74 -9.52
N ILE A 250 14.20 -12.78 -8.60
CA ILE A 250 15.26 -11.92 -8.06
C ILE A 250 16.37 -12.76 -7.41
N LEU A 251 16.04 -13.74 -6.58
CA LEU A 251 17.03 -14.62 -5.97
C LEU A 251 17.85 -15.36 -7.02
N GLN A 252 17.19 -15.96 -8.01
CA GLN A 252 17.85 -16.72 -9.10
C GLN A 252 18.81 -15.85 -9.91
N VAL A 253 18.36 -14.65 -10.32
CA VAL A 253 19.14 -13.72 -11.14
C VAL A 253 20.37 -13.20 -10.40
N VAL A 254 20.22 -12.83 -9.11
CA VAL A 254 21.34 -12.35 -8.30
C VAL A 254 22.34 -13.49 -8.04
N GLU A 255 21.85 -14.68 -7.70
CA GLU A 255 22.70 -15.86 -7.47
C GLU A 255 23.48 -16.24 -8.74
N ASN A 256 22.81 -16.28 -9.90
CA ASN A 256 23.43 -16.54 -11.18
C ASN A 256 24.56 -15.55 -11.51
N GLY A 257 24.30 -14.26 -11.37
CA GLY A 257 25.30 -13.23 -11.65
C GLY A 257 26.50 -13.26 -10.70
N LEU A 258 26.28 -13.64 -9.43
CA LEU A 258 27.39 -13.85 -8.47
C LEU A 258 28.18 -15.13 -8.75
N ALA A 259 27.56 -16.16 -9.31
CA ALA A 259 28.17 -17.44 -9.63
C ALA A 259 28.96 -17.43 -10.96
N HIS A 260 28.38 -16.83 -12.00
CA HIS A 260 28.84 -16.93 -13.38
C HIS A 260 29.30 -15.60 -13.99
N GLY A 261 29.30 -14.53 -13.19
CA GLY A 261 29.75 -13.20 -13.62
C GLY A 261 28.62 -12.29 -14.16
N CYS A 262 28.96 -11.02 -14.34
CA CYS A 262 27.99 -9.98 -14.70
C CYS A 262 27.29 -10.25 -16.06
N SER A 263 28.01 -10.74 -17.07
CA SER A 263 27.45 -10.97 -18.40
C SER A 263 26.29 -11.98 -18.35
N SER A 264 26.49 -13.10 -17.63
CA SER A 264 25.44 -14.09 -17.40
C SER A 264 24.29 -13.50 -16.58
N GLY A 265 24.63 -12.71 -15.54
CA GLY A 265 23.64 -12.03 -14.70
C GLY A 265 22.76 -11.05 -15.47
N TYR A 266 23.31 -10.23 -16.36
CA TYR A 266 22.54 -9.31 -17.18
C TYR A 266 21.64 -10.02 -18.19
N ALA A 267 22.14 -11.09 -18.82
CA ALA A 267 21.32 -11.88 -19.73
C ALA A 267 20.11 -12.50 -19.04
N GLU A 268 20.31 -13.07 -17.85
CA GLU A 268 19.25 -13.66 -17.04
C GLU A 268 18.30 -12.58 -16.46
N GLU A 269 18.81 -11.42 -16.06
CA GLU A 269 18.00 -10.28 -15.58
C GLU A 269 17.01 -9.82 -16.67
N ALA A 270 17.47 -9.60 -17.90
CA ALA A 270 16.62 -9.15 -18.99
C ALA A 270 15.54 -10.19 -19.34
N ARG A 271 15.91 -11.47 -19.43
CA ARG A 271 14.97 -12.56 -19.68
C ARG A 271 13.92 -12.65 -18.59
N ALA A 272 14.34 -12.66 -17.32
CA ALA A 272 13.44 -12.74 -16.17
C ALA A 272 12.52 -11.51 -16.08
N PHE A 273 13.00 -10.31 -16.44
CA PHE A 273 12.18 -9.11 -16.55
C PHE A 273 11.05 -9.31 -17.56
N GLY A 274 11.38 -9.81 -18.75
CA GLY A 274 10.40 -10.10 -19.80
C GLY A 274 9.32 -11.09 -19.37
N GLU A 275 9.73 -12.22 -18.77
CA GLU A 275 8.81 -13.24 -18.25
C GLU A 275 7.89 -12.67 -17.17
N LEU A 276 8.44 -11.92 -16.21
CA LEU A 276 7.67 -11.33 -15.10
C LEU A 276 6.70 -10.26 -15.60
N ALA A 277 7.08 -9.44 -16.59
CA ALA A 277 6.22 -8.40 -17.14
C ALA A 277 4.91 -8.96 -17.72
N MET A 278 4.94 -10.18 -18.25
CA MET A 278 3.78 -10.88 -18.81
C MET A 278 3.04 -11.73 -17.77
N SER A 279 3.55 -11.87 -16.56
CA SER A 279 2.91 -12.68 -15.52
C SER A 279 1.59 -12.05 -15.04
N PRO A 280 0.56 -12.86 -14.78
CA PRO A 280 -0.70 -12.36 -14.22
C PRO A 280 -0.51 -11.57 -12.92
N GLN A 281 0.45 -11.98 -12.08
CA GLN A 281 0.76 -11.30 -10.82
C GLN A 281 1.31 -9.89 -11.05
N SER A 282 2.21 -9.70 -12.02
CA SER A 282 2.70 -8.36 -12.34
C SER A 282 1.62 -7.49 -12.97
N GLN A 283 0.79 -8.03 -13.84
CA GLN A 283 -0.36 -7.30 -14.40
C GLN A 283 -1.31 -6.83 -13.30
N ALA A 284 -1.65 -7.71 -12.36
CA ALA A 284 -2.49 -7.40 -11.21
C ALA A 284 -1.88 -6.31 -10.32
N LEU A 285 -0.60 -6.42 -9.96
CA LEU A 285 0.08 -5.45 -9.12
C LEU A 285 0.24 -4.09 -9.79
N ARG A 286 0.49 -4.05 -11.11
CA ARG A 286 0.50 -2.81 -11.89
C ARG A 286 -0.88 -2.17 -11.97
N SER A 287 -1.95 -2.96 -12.11
CA SER A 287 -3.32 -2.42 -12.10
C SER A 287 -3.65 -1.75 -10.75
N ILE A 288 -3.26 -2.34 -9.62
CA ILE A 288 -3.37 -1.71 -8.30
C ILE A 288 -2.56 -0.41 -8.22
N PHE A 289 -1.36 -0.39 -8.80
CA PHE A 289 -0.54 0.81 -8.85
C PHE A 289 -1.22 1.93 -9.64
N PHE A 290 -1.73 1.66 -10.84
CA PHE A 290 -2.45 2.65 -11.65
C PHE A 290 -3.73 3.11 -10.95
N ALA A 291 -4.56 2.19 -10.48
CA ALA A 291 -5.79 2.47 -9.75
C ALA A 291 -5.55 3.39 -8.53
N SER A 292 -4.53 3.09 -7.73
CA SER A 292 -4.17 3.91 -6.57
C SER A 292 -3.62 5.29 -6.96
N THR A 293 -2.95 5.39 -8.12
CA THR A 293 -2.45 6.66 -8.66
C THR A 293 -3.57 7.54 -9.16
N ASP A 294 -4.56 6.96 -9.84
CA ASP A 294 -5.73 7.68 -10.33
C ASP A 294 -6.64 8.15 -9.20
N LEU A 295 -6.83 7.34 -8.16
CA LEU A 295 -7.54 7.75 -6.96
C LEU A 295 -6.87 8.94 -6.23
N LYS A 296 -5.54 9.10 -6.33
CA LYS A 296 -4.87 10.29 -5.80
C LYS A 296 -5.24 11.56 -6.58
N LYS A 297 -5.60 11.44 -7.85
CA LYS A 297 -6.03 12.56 -8.70
C LYS A 297 -7.54 12.82 -8.62
N ASP A 298 -8.35 11.78 -8.36
CA ASP A 298 -9.80 11.81 -8.27
C ASP A 298 -10.25 12.76 -7.14
N PRO A 299 -10.96 13.88 -7.40
CA PRO A 299 -11.42 14.79 -6.35
C PRO A 299 -12.60 14.22 -5.54
N GLY A 300 -13.20 13.13 -5.97
CA GLY A 300 -14.36 12.49 -5.35
C GLY A 300 -15.71 13.10 -5.77
N ALA A 301 -15.72 14.37 -6.21
CA ALA A 301 -16.89 15.10 -6.72
C ALA A 301 -16.45 16.13 -7.76
N GLU A 302 -17.40 16.70 -8.48
CA GLU A 302 -17.14 17.73 -9.51
C GLU A 302 -16.76 19.09 -8.91
N ALA A 303 -17.10 19.34 -7.65
CA ALA A 303 -16.77 20.60 -6.96
C ALA A 303 -15.33 20.60 -6.44
N GLY A 304 -14.72 21.79 -6.36
CA GLY A 304 -13.45 21.98 -5.66
C GLY A 304 -13.58 21.85 -4.13
N PRO A 305 -12.50 21.47 -3.43
CA PRO A 305 -12.52 21.39 -1.98
C PRO A 305 -12.61 22.76 -1.31
N GLY A 306 -13.29 22.82 -0.18
CA GLY A 306 -13.30 23.99 0.70
C GLY A 306 -11.99 24.14 1.50
N PRO A 307 -11.93 25.15 2.40
CA PRO A 307 -10.79 25.36 3.27
C PRO A 307 -10.48 24.13 4.14
N LEU A 308 -9.20 23.80 4.29
CA LEU A 308 -8.75 22.70 5.12
C LEU A 308 -7.46 23.09 5.87
N ARG A 309 -7.63 23.76 7.01
CA ARG A 309 -6.56 24.33 7.84
C ARG A 309 -6.44 23.65 9.18
N SER A 310 -7.56 23.15 9.73
CA SER A 310 -7.61 22.53 11.05
C SER A 310 -8.75 21.54 11.20
N VAL A 311 -8.55 20.52 12.04
CA VAL A 311 -9.51 19.44 12.27
C VAL A 311 -9.79 19.30 13.77
N ALA A 312 -11.00 18.87 14.11
CA ALA A 312 -11.27 18.34 15.46
C ALA A 312 -11.66 16.86 15.39
N VAL A 313 -11.48 16.15 16.50
CA VAL A 313 -11.86 14.75 16.67
C VAL A 313 -12.68 14.61 17.94
N LEU A 314 -13.87 14.03 17.83
CA LEU A 314 -14.72 13.66 18.95
C LEU A 314 -14.44 12.21 19.36
N GLY A 315 -13.99 12.03 20.61
CA GLY A 315 -13.59 10.73 21.15
C GLY A 315 -12.06 10.53 21.15
N GLY A 316 -11.49 10.26 22.32
CA GLY A 316 -10.06 10.00 22.55
C GLY A 316 -9.71 8.51 22.61
N GLY A 317 -10.60 7.63 22.15
CA GLY A 317 -10.39 6.19 22.07
C GLY A 317 -9.35 5.77 21.02
N LEU A 318 -9.27 4.47 20.75
CA LEU A 318 -8.31 3.89 19.79
C LEU A 318 -8.43 4.53 18.40
N MET A 319 -9.66 4.62 17.87
CA MET A 319 -9.89 5.21 16.55
C MET A 319 -9.61 6.69 16.53
N GLY A 320 -10.16 7.47 17.48
CA GLY A 320 -9.94 8.91 17.56
C GLY A 320 -8.47 9.28 17.77
N GLY A 321 -7.74 8.55 18.61
CA GLY A 321 -6.29 8.72 18.77
C GLY A 321 -5.51 8.45 17.47
N GLY A 322 -5.87 7.38 16.75
CA GLY A 322 -5.27 7.05 15.46
C GLY A 322 -5.58 8.09 14.38
N ILE A 323 -6.82 8.58 14.31
CA ILE A 323 -7.26 9.64 13.38
C ILE A 323 -6.51 10.94 13.67
N ALA A 324 -6.41 11.34 14.95
CA ALA A 324 -5.65 12.53 15.36
C ALA A 324 -4.17 12.40 14.96
N TYR A 325 -3.57 11.23 15.18
CA TYR A 325 -2.18 10.96 14.78
C TYR A 325 -1.95 11.16 13.27
N VAL A 326 -2.76 10.53 12.42
CA VAL A 326 -2.55 10.65 10.96
C VAL A 326 -2.86 12.06 10.47
N THR A 327 -3.82 12.76 11.07
CA THR A 327 -4.15 14.14 10.73
C THR A 327 -3.02 15.09 11.06
N ALA A 328 -2.43 14.99 12.25
CA ALA A 328 -1.30 15.83 12.66
C ALA A 328 0.00 15.42 11.97
N CYS A 329 0.37 14.12 12.05
CA CYS A 329 1.71 13.66 11.68
C CYS A 329 1.88 13.40 10.18
N LYS A 330 0.80 13.11 9.45
CA LYS A 330 0.82 12.91 7.99
C LYS A 330 0.24 14.12 7.27
N GLY A 331 -0.91 14.61 7.75
CA GLY A 331 -1.62 15.74 7.16
C GLY A 331 -1.00 17.10 7.45
N GLY A 332 -0.17 17.20 8.49
CA GLY A 332 0.42 18.46 8.94
C GLY A 332 -0.63 19.47 9.41
N LEU A 333 -1.77 18.99 9.93
CA LEU A 333 -2.90 19.80 10.35
C LEU A 333 -2.98 19.87 11.87
N PRO A 334 -3.23 21.05 12.46
CA PRO A 334 -3.61 21.17 13.87
C PRO A 334 -4.87 20.37 14.16
N VAL A 335 -4.85 19.57 15.24
CA VAL A 335 -5.94 18.71 15.67
C VAL A 335 -6.34 19.02 17.10
N ARG A 336 -7.65 19.16 17.32
CA ARG A 336 -8.22 19.31 18.67
C ARG A 336 -9.07 18.10 19.00
N ILE A 337 -8.68 17.35 20.03
CA ILE A 337 -9.41 16.17 20.49
C ILE A 337 -10.36 16.59 21.61
N LYS A 338 -11.64 16.27 21.47
CA LYS A 338 -12.62 16.38 22.55
C LYS A 338 -12.98 15.00 23.08
N ASP A 339 -12.88 14.83 24.39
CA ASP A 339 -13.45 13.67 25.08
C ASP A 339 -14.15 14.14 26.34
N ILE A 340 -15.18 13.41 26.76
CA ILE A 340 -15.93 13.73 28.00
C ILE A 340 -15.07 13.59 29.27
N GLN A 341 -13.97 12.83 29.17
CA GLN A 341 -13.04 12.58 30.26
C GLN A 341 -11.59 12.90 29.87
N PRO A 342 -10.81 13.54 30.75
CA PRO A 342 -9.38 13.78 30.54
C PRO A 342 -8.61 12.50 30.24
N ARG A 343 -9.05 11.35 30.75
CA ARG A 343 -8.43 10.04 30.48
C ARG A 343 -8.44 9.68 28.99
N GLY A 344 -9.54 9.97 28.27
CA GLY A 344 -9.63 9.73 26.83
C GLY A 344 -8.63 10.60 26.06
N ILE A 345 -8.54 11.88 26.42
CA ILE A 345 -7.56 12.80 25.84
C ILE A 345 -6.12 12.30 26.05
N ASN A 346 -5.79 11.92 27.28
CA ASN A 346 -4.47 11.42 27.65
C ASN A 346 -4.14 10.12 26.89
N HIS A 347 -5.12 9.24 26.68
CA HIS A 347 -4.97 8.03 25.89
C HIS A 347 -4.58 8.36 24.45
N ALA A 348 -5.27 9.28 23.79
CA ALA A 348 -4.99 9.68 22.40
C ALA A 348 -3.63 10.39 22.26
N LEU A 349 -3.25 11.25 23.20
CA LEU A 349 -1.94 11.89 23.25
C LEU A 349 -0.82 10.85 23.43
N LYS A 350 -1.01 9.91 24.37
CA LYS A 350 -0.06 8.82 24.60
C LYS A 350 0.09 7.92 23.38
N TYR A 351 -1.00 7.60 22.68
CA TYR A 351 -0.98 6.82 21.45
C TYR A 351 -0.07 7.46 20.41
N SER A 352 -0.24 8.75 20.15
CA SER A 352 0.59 9.52 19.21
C SER A 352 2.04 9.59 19.66
N TRP A 353 2.29 9.85 20.94
CA TRP A 353 3.62 9.89 21.52
C TRP A 353 4.36 8.55 21.37
N ASP A 354 3.71 7.43 21.68
CA ASP A 354 4.32 6.11 21.61
C ASP A 354 4.74 5.74 20.16
N LEU A 355 3.90 6.08 19.18
CA LEU A 355 4.20 5.87 17.75
C LEU A 355 5.39 6.71 17.30
N LEU A 356 5.42 8.00 17.66
CA LEU A 356 6.52 8.90 17.32
C LEU A 356 7.82 8.53 18.03
N ASN A 357 7.76 8.18 19.32
CA ASN A 357 8.90 7.69 20.08
C ASN A 357 9.50 6.41 19.51
N LYS A 358 8.65 5.50 19.02
CA LYS A 358 9.14 4.32 18.30
C LYS A 358 9.94 4.70 17.06
N GLN A 359 9.52 5.71 16.31
CA GLN A 359 10.26 6.21 15.16
C GLN A 359 11.59 6.86 15.56
N VAL A 360 11.60 7.63 16.67
CA VAL A 360 12.84 8.23 17.22
C VAL A 360 13.83 7.12 17.62
N ARG A 361 13.39 6.10 18.37
CA ARG A 361 14.24 4.95 18.75
C ARG A 361 14.79 4.20 17.53
N GLN A 362 14.03 4.14 16.45
CA GLN A 362 14.45 3.53 15.19
C GLN A 362 15.30 4.49 14.32
N ARG A 363 15.63 5.68 14.81
CA ARG A 363 16.38 6.72 14.08
C ARG A 363 15.72 7.12 12.75
N ARG A 364 14.38 7.06 12.71
CA ARG A 364 13.55 7.47 11.56
C ARG A 364 13.01 8.88 11.72
N LEU A 365 13.06 9.44 12.92
CA LEU A 365 12.58 10.75 13.29
C LEU A 365 13.55 11.35 14.31
N ARG A 366 13.80 12.67 14.26
CA ARG A 366 14.56 13.38 15.30
C ARG A 366 13.65 13.73 16.47
N PRO A 367 14.16 13.84 17.71
CA PRO A 367 13.35 14.27 18.86
C PRO A 367 12.62 15.59 18.63
N VAL A 368 13.27 16.60 18.05
CA VAL A 368 12.65 17.91 17.78
C VAL A 368 11.49 17.82 16.77
N GLU A 369 11.55 16.89 15.82
CA GLU A 369 10.46 16.65 14.87
C GLU A 369 9.27 15.98 15.53
N ARG A 370 9.50 15.01 16.44
CA ARG A 370 8.46 14.45 17.31
C ARG A 370 7.76 15.54 18.08
N ASP A 371 8.51 16.44 18.74
CA ASP A 371 7.95 17.47 19.60
C ASP A 371 7.14 18.50 18.78
N ARG A 372 7.60 18.84 17.57
CA ARG A 372 6.82 19.66 16.61
C ARG A 372 5.53 18.99 16.18
N GLN A 373 5.55 17.70 15.90
CA GLN A 373 4.35 16.95 15.52
C GLN A 373 3.37 16.82 16.69
N MET A 374 3.87 16.58 17.91
CA MET A 374 3.03 16.55 19.11
C MET A 374 2.38 17.90 19.40
N ALA A 375 3.05 19.01 19.12
CA ALA A 375 2.51 20.35 19.31
C ALA A 375 1.29 20.67 18.41
N LEU A 376 1.06 19.88 17.35
CA LEU A 376 -0.14 19.99 16.52
C LEU A 376 -1.39 19.38 17.16
N ILE A 377 -1.25 18.59 18.24
CA ILE A 377 -2.36 17.86 18.88
C ILE A 377 -2.67 18.50 20.22
N SER A 378 -3.90 18.95 20.40
CA SER A 378 -4.40 19.50 21.65
C SER A 378 -5.66 18.79 22.11
N GLY A 379 -6.01 18.88 23.39
CA GLY A 379 -7.19 18.25 23.97
C GLY A 379 -8.09 19.22 24.73
N THR A 380 -9.39 18.87 24.85
CA THR A 380 -10.38 19.60 25.61
C THR A 380 -11.49 18.66 26.10
N THR A 381 -12.17 18.98 27.17
CA THR A 381 -13.37 18.25 27.65
C THR A 381 -14.67 18.90 27.20
N ASP A 382 -14.60 20.08 26.62
CA ASP A 382 -15.73 20.87 26.11
C ASP A 382 -15.55 21.20 24.60
N TYR A 383 -16.39 22.10 24.07
CA TYR A 383 -16.29 22.54 22.67
C TYR A 383 -15.40 23.78 22.45
N GLN A 384 -14.57 24.14 23.43
CA GLN A 384 -13.68 25.27 23.28
C GLN A 384 -12.70 25.09 22.09
N GLY A 385 -12.71 26.06 21.20
CA GLY A 385 -11.87 26.05 20.00
C GLY A 385 -12.46 25.31 18.78
N PHE A 386 -13.73 24.93 18.81
CA PHE A 386 -14.42 24.29 17.68
C PHE A 386 -14.90 25.28 16.61
N ALA A 387 -15.19 26.53 16.98
CA ALA A 387 -15.72 27.55 16.07
C ALA A 387 -14.88 27.78 14.78
N HIS A 388 -13.60 27.43 14.81
CA HIS A 388 -12.68 27.62 13.69
C HIS A 388 -12.17 26.30 13.08
N ARG A 389 -12.88 25.18 13.32
CA ARG A 389 -12.51 23.89 12.72
C ARG A 389 -13.21 23.71 11.38
N ASP A 390 -12.43 23.34 10.37
CA ASP A 390 -12.98 23.12 9.03
C ASP A 390 -13.72 21.78 8.96
N VAL A 391 -13.19 20.74 9.63
CA VAL A 391 -13.77 19.39 9.71
C VAL A 391 -13.75 18.89 11.15
N VAL A 392 -14.85 18.31 11.59
CA VAL A 392 -14.97 17.57 12.86
C VAL A 392 -15.21 16.11 12.53
N ILE A 393 -14.29 15.22 12.95
CA ILE A 393 -14.40 13.77 12.75
C ILE A 393 -14.92 13.14 14.03
N GLU A 394 -16.07 12.50 13.98
CA GLU A 394 -16.69 11.82 15.11
C GLU A 394 -16.23 10.34 15.15
N ALA A 395 -15.68 9.93 16.30
CA ALA A 395 -15.20 8.58 16.58
C ALA A 395 -15.63 8.13 18.00
N VAL A 396 -16.90 8.35 18.35
CA VAL A 396 -17.51 7.93 19.61
C VAL A 396 -18.19 6.57 19.48
N PHE A 397 -18.94 6.15 20.50
CA PHE A 397 -19.65 4.86 20.48
C PHE A 397 -20.68 4.78 19.35
N GLU A 398 -20.89 3.54 18.85
CA GLU A 398 -21.80 3.23 17.76
C GLU A 398 -23.25 3.22 18.26
N ASP A 399 -23.81 4.42 18.39
CA ASP A 399 -25.17 4.69 18.85
C ASP A 399 -25.76 5.86 18.04
N LEU A 400 -26.91 5.63 17.39
CA LEU A 400 -27.50 6.59 16.46
C LEU A 400 -27.90 7.90 17.17
N ALA A 401 -28.57 7.80 18.33
CA ALA A 401 -29.03 8.97 19.05
C ALA A 401 -27.86 9.82 19.55
N LEU A 402 -26.77 9.18 19.99
CA LEU A 402 -25.54 9.87 20.37
C LEU A 402 -24.93 10.61 19.16
N LYS A 403 -24.84 9.97 17.99
CA LYS A 403 -24.26 10.59 16.80
C LYS A 403 -25.12 11.75 16.27
N GLN A 404 -26.44 11.61 16.29
CA GLN A 404 -27.37 12.73 15.96
C GLN A 404 -27.19 13.91 16.89
N ARG A 405 -27.04 13.66 18.21
CA ARG A 405 -26.74 14.70 19.18
C ARG A 405 -25.38 15.37 18.90
N MET A 406 -24.35 14.60 18.53
CA MET A 406 -23.04 15.15 18.18
C MET A 406 -23.12 16.05 16.94
N VAL A 407 -23.93 15.73 15.94
CA VAL A 407 -24.21 16.62 14.80
C VAL A 407 -24.74 17.96 15.30
N SER A 408 -25.81 17.95 16.11
CA SER A 408 -26.43 19.19 16.66
C SER A 408 -25.44 20.00 17.48
N GLU A 409 -24.62 19.37 18.33
CA GLU A 409 -23.60 20.05 19.12
C GLU A 409 -22.51 20.69 18.21
N VAL A 410 -22.06 19.99 17.16
CA VAL A 410 -21.09 20.55 16.21
C VAL A 410 -21.69 21.70 15.40
N GLU A 411 -22.97 21.64 15.05
CA GLU A 411 -23.68 22.76 14.41
C GLU A 411 -23.79 23.98 15.30
N GLN A 412 -23.94 23.77 16.64
CA GLN A 412 -24.04 24.85 17.64
C GLN A 412 -22.68 25.48 17.92
N TYR A 413 -21.63 24.70 18.12
CA TYR A 413 -20.32 25.17 18.59
C TYR A 413 -19.27 25.34 17.48
N GLY A 414 -19.49 24.74 16.32
CA GLY A 414 -18.64 24.87 15.14
C GLY A 414 -18.95 26.10 14.31
N GLY A 415 -18.13 26.37 13.30
CA GLY A 415 -18.37 27.43 12.31
C GLY A 415 -19.50 27.06 11.35
N PRO A 416 -20.02 28.05 10.60
CA PRO A 416 -21.14 27.82 9.67
C PRO A 416 -20.77 26.90 8.48
N GLN A 417 -19.48 26.72 8.21
CA GLN A 417 -18.96 25.86 7.14
C GLN A 417 -18.29 24.59 7.69
N THR A 418 -18.38 24.33 8.98
CA THR A 418 -17.77 23.15 9.60
C THR A 418 -18.45 21.87 9.10
N ILE A 419 -17.67 20.96 8.54
CA ILE A 419 -18.12 19.65 8.08
C ILE A 419 -18.12 18.68 9.28
N PHE A 420 -19.20 17.93 9.44
CA PHE A 420 -19.29 16.79 10.35
C PHE A 420 -19.05 15.48 9.60
N ALA A 421 -18.00 14.75 9.96
CA ALA A 421 -17.63 13.46 9.36
C ALA A 421 -17.72 12.35 10.39
N SER A 422 -18.62 11.38 10.20
CA SER A 422 -18.77 10.24 11.12
C SER A 422 -17.88 9.08 10.74
N ASN A 423 -17.15 8.52 11.70
CA ASN A 423 -16.39 7.29 11.56
C ASN A 423 -17.24 6.04 11.92
N THR A 424 -18.53 6.07 11.68
CA THR A 424 -19.40 4.90 11.84
C THR A 424 -18.97 3.77 10.92
N SER A 425 -19.14 2.53 11.36
CA SER A 425 -18.82 1.33 10.55
C SER A 425 -20.05 0.71 9.88
N SER A 426 -21.26 1.10 10.29
CA SER A 426 -22.48 0.42 9.84
C SER A 426 -23.73 1.28 9.79
N LEU A 427 -23.82 2.34 10.59
CA LEU A 427 -25.00 3.20 10.63
C LEU A 427 -25.11 4.04 9.34
N PRO A 428 -26.27 4.10 8.69
CA PRO A 428 -26.49 4.96 7.53
C PRO A 428 -26.22 6.43 7.85
N ILE A 429 -25.51 7.10 6.99
CA ILE A 429 -25.16 8.53 7.20
C ILE A 429 -26.39 9.40 7.09
N GLY A 430 -27.36 9.03 6.22
CA GLY A 430 -28.65 9.70 6.13
C GLY A 430 -29.41 9.71 7.45
N ASP A 431 -29.35 8.63 8.22
CA ASP A 431 -29.99 8.54 9.54
C ASP A 431 -29.28 9.43 10.56
N ILE A 432 -27.95 9.49 10.52
CA ILE A 432 -27.17 10.40 11.37
C ILE A 432 -27.50 11.86 11.05
N ALA A 433 -27.70 12.18 9.76
CA ALA A 433 -28.03 13.53 9.29
C ALA A 433 -29.52 13.91 9.42
N ALA A 434 -30.39 12.98 9.83
CA ALA A 434 -31.85 13.15 9.78
C ALA A 434 -32.38 14.41 10.48
N HIS A 435 -31.70 14.87 11.52
CA HIS A 435 -32.07 16.07 12.31
C HIS A 435 -31.06 17.22 12.14
N ALA A 436 -30.13 17.11 11.19
CA ALA A 436 -29.14 18.16 10.96
C ALA A 436 -29.78 19.42 10.39
N SER A 437 -29.38 20.57 10.90
CA SER A 437 -29.75 21.88 10.34
C SER A 437 -29.00 22.17 9.02
N ARG A 438 -27.85 21.53 8.86
CA ARG A 438 -26.97 21.67 7.67
C ARG A 438 -26.61 20.29 7.11
N PRO A 439 -27.57 19.53 6.60
CA PRO A 439 -27.33 18.16 6.13
C PRO A 439 -26.31 18.07 5.00
N GLY A 440 -26.12 19.12 4.20
CA GLY A 440 -25.08 19.19 3.16
C GLY A 440 -23.65 19.09 3.70
N GLN A 441 -23.44 19.37 4.97
CA GLN A 441 -22.14 19.31 5.64
C GLN A 441 -21.96 18.03 6.47
N VAL A 442 -22.88 17.06 6.39
CA VAL A 442 -22.77 15.77 7.08
C VAL A 442 -22.33 14.69 6.08
N ILE A 443 -21.33 13.91 6.46
CA ILE A 443 -20.73 12.88 5.61
C ILE A 443 -20.18 11.73 6.46
N GLY A 444 -20.02 10.55 5.89
CA GLY A 444 -19.26 9.45 6.49
C GLY A 444 -17.79 9.50 6.11
N LEU A 445 -16.93 9.13 7.04
CA LEU A 445 -15.48 8.99 6.85
C LEU A 445 -14.97 7.79 7.65
N HIS A 446 -15.13 6.61 7.07
CA HIS A 446 -14.87 5.34 7.73
C HIS A 446 -13.40 4.93 7.61
N PHE A 447 -12.69 4.94 8.74
CA PHE A 447 -11.31 4.48 8.86
C PHE A 447 -11.25 3.02 9.32
N PHE A 448 -10.18 2.34 8.92
CA PHE A 448 -9.91 0.96 9.33
C PHE A 448 -8.83 0.89 10.41
N SER A 449 -8.96 -0.08 11.33
CA SER A 449 -8.02 -0.25 12.44
C SER A 449 -6.88 -1.22 12.08
N PRO A 450 -5.63 -0.92 12.47
CA PRO A 450 -5.11 0.30 13.10
C PRO A 450 -4.99 1.47 12.10
N VAL A 451 -5.48 2.64 12.48
CA VAL A 451 -5.60 3.79 11.57
C VAL A 451 -4.27 4.16 10.90
N GLU A 452 -3.16 4.13 11.63
CA GLU A 452 -1.84 4.52 11.10
C GLU A 452 -1.27 3.54 10.07
N LYS A 453 -1.82 2.32 9.98
CA LYS A 453 -1.34 1.26 9.08
C LYS A 453 -2.26 1.02 7.89
N MET A 454 -3.57 1.13 8.12
CA MET A 454 -4.56 0.83 7.08
C MET A 454 -4.62 1.96 6.05
N PRO A 455 -4.35 1.68 4.76
CA PRO A 455 -4.27 2.72 3.75
C PRO A 455 -5.63 3.23 3.28
N LEU A 456 -6.70 2.43 3.40
CA LEU A 456 -8.03 2.75 2.89
C LEU A 456 -8.80 3.69 3.84
N VAL A 457 -9.62 4.53 3.24
CA VAL A 457 -10.75 5.23 3.89
C VAL A 457 -11.95 5.20 2.93
N GLU A 458 -13.12 4.85 3.45
CA GLU A 458 -14.38 5.02 2.72
C GLU A 458 -14.96 6.39 3.03
N VAL A 459 -15.30 7.15 1.99
CA VAL A 459 -16.01 8.42 2.05
C VAL A 459 -17.46 8.15 1.65
N ILE A 460 -18.38 8.41 2.54
CA ILE A 460 -19.78 8.01 2.40
C ILE A 460 -20.70 9.24 2.39
N PRO A 461 -20.99 9.85 1.23
CA PRO A 461 -21.99 10.88 1.13
C PRO A 461 -23.41 10.27 1.23
N HIS A 462 -24.30 10.92 1.99
CA HIS A 462 -25.73 10.65 1.87
C HIS A 462 -26.36 11.52 0.78
N LYS A 463 -27.66 11.31 0.47
CA LYS A 463 -28.35 12.00 -0.62
C LYS A 463 -28.33 13.55 -0.54
N GLY A 464 -28.18 14.09 0.68
CA GLY A 464 -28.15 15.53 0.92
C GLY A 464 -26.75 16.12 1.08
N THR A 465 -25.69 15.33 0.97
CA THR A 465 -24.31 15.83 1.13
C THR A 465 -23.87 16.70 -0.04
N ASP A 466 -23.35 17.90 0.25
CA ASP A 466 -22.87 18.82 -0.77
C ASP A 466 -21.61 18.28 -1.49
N PRO A 467 -21.48 18.50 -2.82
CA PRO A 467 -20.31 18.10 -3.60
C PRO A 467 -18.99 18.69 -3.04
N GLN A 468 -19.00 19.93 -2.52
CA GLN A 468 -17.84 20.55 -1.89
C GLN A 468 -17.42 19.84 -0.61
N THR A 469 -18.39 19.35 0.19
CA THR A 469 -18.15 18.55 1.39
C THR A 469 -17.42 17.25 1.02
N ILE A 470 -17.87 16.54 -0.03
CA ILE A 470 -17.24 15.33 -0.55
C ILE A 470 -15.79 15.61 -0.95
N ALA A 471 -15.56 16.61 -1.79
CA ALA A 471 -14.23 16.98 -2.29
C ALA A 471 -13.28 17.36 -1.13
N THR A 472 -13.78 18.09 -0.12
CA THR A 472 -13.00 18.51 1.05
C THR A 472 -12.56 17.30 1.89
N VAL A 473 -13.46 16.36 2.14
CA VAL A 473 -13.16 15.16 2.94
C VAL A 473 -12.26 14.18 2.19
N VAL A 474 -12.44 14.04 0.87
CA VAL A 474 -11.50 13.29 0.00
C VAL A 474 -10.09 13.90 0.08
N GLN A 475 -9.97 15.23 0.00
CA GLN A 475 -8.69 15.91 0.15
C GLN A 475 -8.08 15.71 1.54
N LEU A 476 -8.89 15.77 2.60
CA LEU A 476 -8.44 15.48 3.97
C LEU A 476 -7.84 14.07 4.06
N ALA A 477 -8.57 13.06 3.57
CA ALA A 477 -8.10 11.68 3.57
C ALA A 477 -6.76 11.52 2.83
N LYS A 478 -6.60 12.16 1.66
CA LYS A 478 -5.33 12.17 0.92
C LYS A 478 -4.20 12.82 1.71
N ARG A 479 -4.46 13.97 2.38
CA ARG A 479 -3.47 14.63 3.25
C ARG A 479 -3.06 13.75 4.44
N GLN A 480 -3.98 12.96 4.98
CA GLN A 480 -3.71 11.97 6.03
C GLN A 480 -2.91 10.76 5.52
N GLY A 481 -2.51 10.74 4.23
CA GLY A 481 -1.78 9.64 3.61
C GLY A 481 -2.66 8.42 3.31
N LYS A 482 -3.98 8.62 3.18
CA LYS A 482 -4.96 7.59 2.85
C LYS A 482 -5.26 7.54 1.35
N THR A 483 -5.81 6.42 0.92
CA THR A 483 -6.44 6.23 -0.38
C THR A 483 -7.95 6.22 -0.17
N PRO A 484 -8.66 7.31 -0.46
CA PRO A 484 -10.11 7.36 -0.33
C PRO A 484 -10.81 6.72 -1.53
N ILE A 485 -11.89 5.98 -1.25
CA ILE A 485 -12.91 5.60 -2.23
C ILE A 485 -14.24 6.22 -1.81
N VAL A 486 -15.04 6.65 -2.75
CA VAL A 486 -16.39 7.17 -2.48
C VAL A 486 -17.38 6.04 -2.68
N VAL A 487 -18.18 5.75 -1.65
CA VAL A 487 -19.15 4.64 -1.64
C VAL A 487 -20.53 5.12 -1.26
N ALA A 488 -21.59 4.43 -1.72
CA ALA A 488 -22.96 4.78 -1.41
C ALA A 488 -23.30 4.53 0.07
N ASP A 489 -24.18 5.36 0.60
CA ASP A 489 -24.71 5.27 1.96
C ASP A 489 -25.72 4.11 2.08
N LYS A 490 -25.19 2.91 2.32
CA LYS A 490 -25.93 1.67 2.55
C LYS A 490 -25.32 0.87 3.69
N ALA A 491 -26.08 -0.01 4.30
CA ALA A 491 -25.63 -0.82 5.43
C ALA A 491 -24.32 -1.55 5.15
N GLY A 492 -23.32 -1.36 6.02
CA GLY A 492 -21.99 -1.96 5.90
C GLY A 492 -21.12 -1.37 4.79
N PHE A 493 -21.59 -0.34 4.10
CA PHE A 493 -20.91 0.34 3.00
C PHE A 493 -20.42 -0.65 1.94
N TYR A 494 -19.15 -0.63 1.55
CA TYR A 494 -18.61 -1.64 0.63
C TYR A 494 -17.79 -2.71 1.37
N VAL A 495 -16.79 -2.30 2.15
CA VAL A 495 -15.80 -3.25 2.70
C VAL A 495 -16.41 -4.21 3.70
N ASN A 496 -17.20 -3.73 4.67
CA ASN A 496 -17.86 -4.61 5.64
C ASN A 496 -18.91 -5.50 4.98
N ARG A 497 -19.57 -5.00 3.93
CA ARG A 497 -20.57 -5.75 3.20
C ARG A 497 -19.98 -6.96 2.47
N ILE A 498 -18.83 -6.82 1.82
CA ILE A 498 -18.17 -7.95 1.15
C ILE A 498 -17.44 -8.88 2.14
N LEU A 499 -17.02 -8.36 3.29
CA LEU A 499 -16.31 -9.12 4.32
C LEU A 499 -17.23 -10.06 5.10
N ALA A 500 -18.45 -9.63 5.42
CA ALA A 500 -19.36 -10.39 6.29
C ALA A 500 -19.72 -11.78 5.76
N PRO A 501 -20.12 -11.99 4.49
CA PRO A 501 -20.40 -13.32 3.97
C PRO A 501 -19.17 -14.24 3.97
N TYR A 502 -17.99 -13.69 3.72
CA TYR A 502 -16.71 -14.41 3.79
C TYR A 502 -16.43 -14.93 5.22
N ILE A 503 -16.61 -14.08 6.22
CA ILE A 503 -16.46 -14.46 7.63
C ILE A 503 -17.51 -15.48 8.05
N ASN A 504 -18.78 -15.25 7.67
CA ASN A 504 -19.89 -16.15 8.00
C ASN A 504 -19.64 -17.55 7.44
N GLU A 505 -19.09 -17.67 6.24
CA GLU A 505 -18.79 -18.99 5.65
C GLU A 505 -17.63 -19.68 6.37
N ALA A 506 -16.60 -18.93 6.81
CA ALA A 506 -15.53 -19.47 7.65
C ALA A 506 -16.06 -19.98 9.00
N MET A 507 -17.03 -19.28 9.59
CA MET A 507 -17.70 -19.72 10.81
C MET A 507 -18.55 -20.97 10.60
N ARG A 508 -19.21 -21.13 9.41
CA ARG A 508 -19.92 -22.36 9.05
C ARG A 508 -18.98 -23.55 8.93
N LEU A 509 -17.84 -23.38 8.28
CA LEU A 509 -16.79 -24.40 8.21
C LEU A 509 -16.35 -24.85 9.60
N LEU A 510 -16.19 -23.91 10.54
CA LEU A 510 -15.83 -24.21 11.92
C LEU A 510 -16.91 -25.04 12.61
N VAL A 511 -18.20 -24.67 12.49
CA VAL A 511 -19.33 -25.42 13.07
C VAL A 511 -19.48 -26.81 12.42
N GLU A 512 -19.17 -26.94 11.13
CA GLU A 512 -19.12 -28.23 10.42
C GLU A 512 -17.96 -29.12 10.88
N GLY A 513 -17.05 -28.62 11.74
CA GLY A 513 -15.99 -29.36 12.39
C GLY A 513 -14.59 -29.23 11.76
N GLU A 514 -14.41 -28.31 10.80
CA GLU A 514 -13.07 -28.01 10.30
C GLU A 514 -12.25 -27.29 11.40
N PRO A 515 -10.98 -27.67 11.61
CA PRO A 515 -10.13 -27.02 12.62
C PRO A 515 -9.86 -25.54 12.32
N ILE A 516 -9.82 -24.71 13.36
CA ILE A 516 -9.56 -23.25 13.27
C ILE A 516 -8.31 -22.95 12.42
N GLU A 517 -7.21 -23.64 12.71
CA GLU A 517 -5.95 -23.42 12.00
C GLU A 517 -5.98 -23.88 10.54
N VAL A 518 -6.78 -24.89 10.21
CA VAL A 518 -6.95 -25.37 8.82
C VAL A 518 -7.67 -24.31 7.99
N ILE A 519 -8.75 -23.73 8.53
CA ILE A 519 -9.51 -22.67 7.88
C ILE A 519 -8.59 -21.46 7.66
N ASP A 520 -7.94 -20.97 8.71
CA ASP A 520 -7.09 -19.78 8.61
C ASP A 520 -5.89 -19.99 7.68
N ASN A 521 -5.21 -21.14 7.77
CA ASN A 521 -4.08 -21.44 6.91
C ASN A 521 -4.46 -21.58 5.43
N ALA A 522 -5.67 -22.07 5.13
CA ALA A 522 -6.16 -22.16 3.76
C ALA A 522 -6.29 -20.76 3.12
N LEU A 523 -6.85 -19.79 3.85
CA LEU A 523 -7.02 -18.42 3.35
C LEU A 523 -5.68 -17.65 3.32
N VAL A 524 -4.78 -17.89 4.27
CA VAL A 524 -3.40 -17.35 4.22
C VAL A 524 -2.64 -17.92 3.03
N LYS A 525 -2.79 -19.20 2.73
CA LYS A 525 -2.19 -19.83 1.54
C LYS A 525 -2.78 -19.27 0.24
N PHE A 526 -4.07 -18.97 0.23
CA PHE A 526 -4.73 -18.27 -0.89
C PHE A 526 -4.13 -16.89 -1.11
N GLY A 527 -3.69 -16.19 -0.05
CA GLY A 527 -2.96 -14.93 -0.13
C GLY A 527 -3.44 -13.82 0.82
N PHE A 528 -4.44 -14.07 1.65
CA PHE A 528 -4.84 -13.10 2.68
C PHE A 528 -3.74 -12.96 3.75
N PRO A 529 -3.55 -11.76 4.32
CA PRO A 529 -2.51 -11.52 5.34
C PRO A 529 -2.78 -12.24 6.66
N VAL A 530 -4.06 -12.48 6.96
CA VAL A 530 -4.54 -13.23 8.14
C VAL A 530 -5.74 -14.07 7.75
N GLY A 531 -5.96 -15.18 8.43
CA GLY A 531 -7.15 -16.00 8.22
C GLY A 531 -8.42 -15.36 8.82
N PRO A 532 -9.62 -15.77 8.38
CA PRO A 532 -10.88 -15.16 8.78
C PRO A 532 -11.19 -15.30 10.27
N ILE A 533 -10.86 -16.42 10.88
CA ILE A 533 -11.11 -16.65 12.31
C ILE A 533 -10.16 -15.78 13.16
N GLN A 534 -8.88 -15.70 12.78
CA GLN A 534 -7.95 -14.77 13.41
C GLN A 534 -8.38 -13.31 13.22
N LEU A 535 -8.93 -12.96 12.07
CA LEU A 535 -9.39 -11.59 11.79
C LEU A 535 -10.51 -11.18 12.77
N LEU A 536 -11.44 -12.07 13.10
CA LEU A 536 -12.45 -11.82 14.15
C LEU A 536 -11.81 -11.49 15.50
N ASP A 537 -10.78 -12.24 15.89
CA ASP A 537 -10.04 -11.96 17.13
C ASP A 537 -9.32 -10.61 17.09
N GLU A 538 -8.74 -10.22 15.96
CA GLU A 538 -8.01 -8.95 15.81
C GLU A 538 -8.95 -7.73 15.84
N VAL A 539 -10.12 -7.82 15.20
CA VAL A 539 -11.16 -6.77 15.19
C VAL A 539 -11.85 -6.70 16.55
N GLY A 540 -12.02 -7.81 17.19
CA GLY A 540 -12.77 -8.00 18.44
C GLY A 540 -14.15 -8.60 18.18
N ILE A 541 -14.39 -9.77 18.78
CA ILE A 541 -15.61 -10.57 18.57
C ILE A 541 -16.87 -9.78 18.95
N ASP A 542 -16.78 -8.98 20.01
CA ASP A 542 -17.85 -8.09 20.47
C ASP A 542 -18.23 -6.99 19.45
N THR A 543 -17.37 -6.67 18.52
CA THR A 543 -17.69 -5.73 17.43
C THR A 543 -18.68 -6.35 16.45
N GLY A 544 -18.59 -7.66 16.21
CA GLY A 544 -19.51 -8.40 15.34
C GLY A 544 -20.96 -8.32 15.79
N THR A 545 -21.22 -8.31 17.10
CA THR A 545 -22.60 -8.22 17.66
C THR A 545 -23.32 -6.93 17.30
N LYS A 546 -22.59 -5.87 16.94
CA LYS A 546 -23.16 -4.58 16.55
C LYS A 546 -23.42 -4.50 15.04
N ILE A 547 -22.55 -5.12 14.24
CA ILE A 547 -22.60 -5.04 12.78
C ILE A 547 -23.59 -6.08 12.20
N ILE A 548 -23.59 -7.28 12.74
CA ILE A 548 -24.43 -8.39 12.25
C ILE A 548 -25.92 -8.01 12.17
N PRO A 549 -26.57 -7.50 13.23
CA PRO A 549 -28.00 -7.17 13.17
C PRO A 549 -28.33 -6.11 12.12
N VAL A 550 -27.44 -5.16 11.87
CA VAL A 550 -27.61 -4.13 10.84
C VAL A 550 -27.61 -4.75 9.46
N LEU A 551 -26.66 -5.65 9.21
CA LEU A 551 -26.55 -6.34 7.91
C LEU A 551 -27.69 -7.35 7.68
N GLU A 552 -28.07 -8.09 8.70
CA GLU A 552 -29.22 -9.03 8.61
C GLU A 552 -30.54 -8.30 8.34
N SER A 553 -30.76 -7.17 9.03
CA SER A 553 -31.95 -6.35 8.78
C SER A 553 -32.00 -5.79 7.37
N ALA A 554 -30.84 -5.42 6.81
CA ALA A 554 -30.73 -4.82 5.48
C ALA A 554 -30.80 -5.86 4.33
N PHE A 555 -30.23 -7.06 4.53
CA PHE A 555 -29.96 -8.02 3.46
C PHE A 555 -30.52 -9.43 3.69
N GLY A 556 -31.13 -9.70 4.84
CA GLY A 556 -31.77 -10.97 5.18
C GLY A 556 -30.78 -12.11 5.45
N GLU A 557 -31.28 -13.34 5.31
CA GLU A 557 -30.59 -14.57 5.72
C GLU A 557 -29.19 -14.79 5.11
N ARG A 558 -28.89 -14.22 3.95
CA ARG A 558 -27.56 -14.38 3.35
C ARG A 558 -26.44 -13.75 4.18
N PHE A 559 -26.79 -12.86 5.11
CA PHE A 559 -25.86 -12.23 6.07
C PHE A 559 -25.92 -12.85 7.46
N SER A 560 -26.80 -13.81 7.69
CA SER A 560 -26.90 -14.46 9.00
C SER A 560 -25.69 -15.35 9.27
N PRO A 561 -24.99 -15.17 10.40
CA PRO A 561 -23.97 -16.11 10.84
C PRO A 561 -24.61 -17.45 11.23
N PRO A 562 -23.82 -18.52 11.44
CA PRO A 562 -24.32 -19.73 12.09
C PRO A 562 -24.91 -19.38 13.46
N ALA A 563 -26.07 -19.98 13.76
CA ALA A 563 -26.81 -19.70 14.98
C ALA A 563 -25.94 -19.88 16.24
N ASN A 564 -26.09 -18.95 17.19
CA ASN A 564 -25.50 -18.99 18.54
C ASN A 564 -23.98 -18.97 18.67
N ILE A 565 -23.21 -18.91 17.57
CA ILE A 565 -21.76 -19.03 17.64
C ILE A 565 -21.12 -17.82 18.37
N ILE A 566 -21.52 -16.62 18.02
CA ILE A 566 -20.95 -15.39 18.61
C ILE A 566 -21.35 -15.29 20.09
N ASP A 567 -22.61 -15.57 20.41
CA ASP A 567 -23.12 -15.52 21.77
C ASP A 567 -22.45 -16.56 22.68
N ALA A 568 -22.23 -17.78 22.19
CA ALA A 568 -21.52 -18.82 22.95
C ALA A 568 -20.08 -18.42 23.28
N ILE A 569 -19.39 -17.81 22.30
CA ILE A 569 -18.02 -17.34 22.47
C ILE A 569 -17.95 -16.15 23.45
N LEU A 570 -18.88 -15.19 23.36
CA LEU A 570 -18.89 -14.02 24.25
C LEU A 570 -19.32 -14.37 25.68
N LYS A 571 -20.20 -15.34 25.88
CA LYS A 571 -20.57 -15.83 27.21
C LYS A 571 -19.38 -16.41 27.98
N ASP A 572 -18.36 -16.91 27.30
CA ASP A 572 -17.08 -17.35 27.89
C ASP A 572 -16.03 -16.26 27.96
N ASP A 573 -16.45 -14.98 27.94
CA ASP A 573 -15.61 -13.75 27.98
C ASP A 573 -14.47 -13.76 26.95
N ARG A 574 -14.75 -14.23 25.74
CA ARG A 574 -13.81 -14.25 24.63
C ARG A 574 -14.00 -13.05 23.73
N LYS A 575 -13.14 -12.05 23.86
CA LYS A 575 -13.19 -10.79 23.10
C LYS A 575 -12.08 -10.69 22.05
N GLY A 576 -11.30 -11.76 21.89
CA GLY A 576 -10.17 -11.78 20.97
C GLY A 576 -8.91 -11.11 21.55
N ARG A 577 -8.22 -10.34 20.72
CA ARG A 577 -7.00 -9.61 21.13
C ARG A 577 -7.22 -8.62 22.27
N LYS A 578 -8.44 -8.09 22.44
CA LYS A 578 -8.76 -7.11 23.49
C LYS A 578 -8.48 -7.63 24.89
N ASN A 579 -8.75 -8.93 25.14
CA ASN A 579 -8.48 -9.59 26.42
C ASN A 579 -7.55 -10.81 26.29
N ASN A 580 -6.86 -10.95 25.18
CA ASN A 580 -5.92 -12.04 24.83
C ASN A 580 -6.58 -13.43 24.75
N ARG A 581 -7.89 -13.50 24.64
CA ARG A 581 -8.67 -14.73 24.61
C ARG A 581 -9.82 -14.62 23.61
N GLY A 582 -9.72 -15.37 22.53
CA GLY A 582 -10.73 -15.45 21.48
C GLY A 582 -10.85 -16.89 20.97
N PHE A 583 -10.88 -17.07 19.67
CA PHE A 583 -10.68 -18.36 19.02
C PHE A 583 -9.25 -18.86 19.21
N TYR A 584 -8.33 -17.90 19.37
CA TYR A 584 -6.95 -18.14 19.72
C TYR A 584 -6.65 -17.65 21.14
N LEU A 585 -5.65 -18.27 21.78
CA LEU A 585 -5.01 -17.72 22.96
C LEU A 585 -3.77 -16.96 22.55
N TYR A 586 -3.59 -15.78 23.11
CA TYR A 586 -2.49 -14.86 22.81
C TYR A 586 -1.59 -14.71 24.04
N GLU A 587 -0.39 -15.29 23.95
CA GLU A 587 0.60 -15.20 25.02
C GLU A 587 1.70 -14.21 24.62
N THR A 588 1.95 -13.22 25.48
CA THR A 588 3.04 -12.27 25.27
C THR A 588 4.18 -12.64 26.23
N LYS A 589 5.23 -13.29 25.72
CA LYS A 589 6.49 -13.51 26.44
C LYS A 589 7.57 -12.56 25.86
N GLY A 590 7.84 -11.48 26.57
CA GLY A 590 8.81 -10.46 26.14
C GLY A 590 8.41 -9.77 24.82
N ARG A 591 9.29 -9.77 23.81
CA ARG A 591 9.04 -9.15 22.50
C ARG A 591 8.30 -10.04 21.50
N LYS A 592 8.01 -11.29 21.83
CA LYS A 592 7.33 -12.24 20.93
C LYS A 592 5.94 -12.55 21.45
N SER A 593 4.93 -12.25 20.65
CA SER A 593 3.57 -12.75 20.85
C SER A 593 3.45 -14.09 20.14
N LYS A 594 3.06 -15.14 20.89
CA LYS A 594 2.70 -16.44 20.32
C LYS A 594 1.17 -16.54 20.35
N LYS A 595 0.61 -17.05 19.26
CA LYS A 595 -0.80 -17.43 19.21
C LYS A 595 -0.90 -18.95 19.05
N ARG A 596 -1.94 -19.54 19.61
CA ARG A 596 -2.34 -20.93 19.39
C ARG A 596 -3.86 -21.05 19.37
N PRO A 597 -4.45 -21.91 18.54
CA PRO A 597 -5.88 -22.21 18.64
C PRO A 597 -6.22 -22.67 20.05
N ASP A 598 -7.38 -22.26 20.56
CA ASP A 598 -7.85 -22.72 21.87
C ASP A 598 -8.80 -23.91 21.70
N PRO A 599 -8.39 -25.13 22.13
CA PRO A 599 -9.24 -26.31 22.02
C PRO A 599 -10.57 -26.19 22.78
N ALA A 600 -10.65 -25.31 23.77
CA ALA A 600 -11.86 -25.08 24.54
C ALA A 600 -12.99 -24.42 23.72
N VAL A 601 -12.67 -23.87 22.56
CA VAL A 601 -13.69 -23.30 21.65
C VAL A 601 -14.62 -24.38 21.08
N TYR A 602 -14.09 -25.54 20.75
CA TYR A 602 -14.88 -26.59 20.09
C TYR A 602 -16.05 -27.09 20.93
N PRO A 603 -15.87 -27.51 22.20
CA PRO A 603 -17.01 -27.92 23.04
C PRO A 603 -17.99 -26.78 23.33
N LEU A 604 -17.54 -25.51 23.40
CA LEU A 604 -18.45 -24.36 23.54
C LEU A 604 -19.42 -24.24 22.36
N LEU A 605 -18.99 -24.66 21.17
CA LEU A 605 -19.78 -24.64 19.95
C LEU A 605 -20.51 -25.98 19.67
N GLY A 606 -20.48 -26.92 20.63
CA GLY A 606 -21.06 -28.24 20.46
C GLY A 606 -20.31 -29.13 19.46
N ILE A 607 -19.06 -28.77 19.13
CA ILE A 607 -18.21 -29.52 18.21
C ILE A 607 -17.43 -30.55 19.02
N GLY A 608 -17.53 -31.80 18.65
CA GLY A 608 -16.74 -32.87 19.26
C GLY A 608 -15.25 -32.76 18.88
N ARG A 609 -14.65 -33.78 18.31
CA ARG A 609 -13.29 -33.74 17.83
C ARG A 609 -13.24 -33.08 16.44
N PRO A 610 -12.61 -31.91 16.27
CA PRO A 610 -12.46 -31.29 14.96
C PRO A 610 -11.59 -32.16 14.05
N GLN A 611 -11.98 -32.26 12.78
CA GLN A 611 -11.28 -33.06 11.79
C GLN A 611 -11.30 -32.38 10.43
N SER A 612 -10.11 -32.20 9.85
CA SER A 612 -10.01 -31.68 8.49
C SER A 612 -10.55 -32.69 7.48
N ARG A 613 -11.59 -32.30 6.76
CA ARG A 613 -12.26 -33.10 5.70
C ARG A 613 -12.09 -32.47 4.32
N LEU A 614 -11.84 -31.16 4.28
CA LEU A 614 -11.73 -30.40 3.05
C LEU A 614 -10.26 -30.07 2.76
N SER A 615 -9.92 -30.02 1.48
CA SER A 615 -8.63 -29.47 1.04
C SER A 615 -8.57 -27.96 1.28
N ALA A 616 -7.35 -27.41 1.39
CA ALA A 616 -7.18 -25.97 1.53
C ALA A 616 -7.81 -25.18 0.37
N GLN A 617 -7.85 -25.74 -0.84
CA GLN A 617 -8.50 -25.13 -2.00
C GLN A 617 -10.03 -25.07 -1.82
N GLN A 618 -10.65 -26.14 -1.36
CA GLN A 618 -12.12 -26.17 -1.13
C GLN A 618 -12.54 -25.19 -0.01
N VAL A 619 -11.76 -25.12 1.08
CA VAL A 619 -11.99 -24.14 2.15
C VAL A 619 -11.89 -22.71 1.62
N ALA A 620 -10.82 -22.40 0.87
CA ALA A 620 -10.63 -21.06 0.32
C ALA A 620 -11.71 -20.72 -0.71
N GLU A 621 -12.07 -21.65 -1.60
CA GLU A 621 -13.11 -21.46 -2.62
C GLU A 621 -14.46 -21.11 -1.98
N ARG A 622 -14.90 -21.84 -0.94
CA ARG A 622 -16.15 -21.54 -0.23
C ARG A 622 -16.18 -20.12 0.32
N CYS A 623 -15.13 -19.70 1.03
CA CYS A 623 -15.09 -18.37 1.64
C CYS A 623 -14.95 -17.26 0.59
N VAL A 624 -14.04 -17.42 -0.37
CA VAL A 624 -13.75 -16.39 -1.38
C VAL A 624 -14.94 -16.17 -2.31
N MET A 625 -15.63 -17.23 -2.76
CA MET A 625 -16.78 -17.08 -3.64
C MET A 625 -17.92 -16.29 -3.01
N MET A 626 -18.11 -16.38 -1.69
CA MET A 626 -19.09 -15.54 -0.97
C MET A 626 -18.73 -14.06 -1.08
N MET A 627 -17.44 -13.72 -0.92
CA MET A 627 -16.94 -12.35 -1.06
C MET A 627 -17.10 -11.83 -2.50
N LEU A 628 -16.74 -12.63 -3.50
CA LEU A 628 -16.82 -12.25 -4.91
C LEU A 628 -18.27 -12.01 -5.35
N ASN A 629 -19.19 -12.89 -4.96
CA ASN A 629 -20.60 -12.76 -5.27
C ASN A 629 -21.21 -11.48 -4.69
N GLU A 630 -20.86 -11.14 -3.44
CA GLU A 630 -21.34 -9.91 -2.81
C GLU A 630 -20.66 -8.66 -3.39
N ALA A 631 -19.39 -8.74 -3.80
CA ALA A 631 -18.72 -7.64 -4.52
C ALA A 631 -19.43 -7.35 -5.86
N ALA A 632 -19.81 -8.39 -6.61
CA ALA A 632 -20.57 -8.22 -7.85
C ALA A 632 -21.95 -7.57 -7.62
N ARG A 633 -22.65 -7.90 -6.51
CA ARG A 633 -23.88 -7.21 -6.10
C ARG A 633 -23.63 -5.74 -5.78
N CYS A 634 -22.55 -5.44 -5.05
CA CYS A 634 -22.16 -4.05 -4.73
C CYS A 634 -21.89 -3.21 -5.97
N PHE A 635 -21.35 -3.82 -7.01
CA PHE A 635 -21.13 -3.14 -8.29
C PHE A 635 -22.45 -2.84 -8.99
N ASP A 636 -23.35 -3.82 -9.12
CA ASP A 636 -24.67 -3.67 -9.74
C ASP A 636 -25.55 -2.64 -9.01
N GLU A 637 -25.53 -2.68 -7.69
CA GLU A 637 -26.27 -1.75 -6.82
C GLU A 637 -25.60 -0.36 -6.68
N GLN A 638 -24.55 -0.11 -7.44
CA GLN A 638 -23.80 1.17 -7.42
C GLN A 638 -23.32 1.59 -6.01
N ILE A 639 -22.98 0.61 -5.17
CA ILE A 639 -22.34 0.87 -3.88
C ILE A 639 -20.94 1.47 -4.08
N ILE A 640 -20.24 1.00 -5.10
CA ILE A 640 -18.96 1.52 -5.59
C ILE A 640 -19.17 2.14 -6.97
N ARG A 641 -18.37 3.15 -7.30
CA ARG A 641 -18.49 3.87 -8.57
C ARG A 641 -17.90 3.12 -9.76
N SER A 642 -16.98 2.18 -9.49
CA SER A 642 -16.28 1.42 -10.54
C SER A 642 -15.62 0.16 -9.97
N ALA A 643 -15.24 -0.77 -10.85
CA ALA A 643 -14.43 -1.94 -10.50
C ALA A 643 -13.08 -1.53 -9.86
N ARG A 644 -12.47 -0.42 -10.32
CA ARG A 644 -11.27 0.19 -9.72
C ARG A 644 -11.45 0.47 -8.24
N ASP A 645 -12.52 1.18 -7.88
CA ASP A 645 -12.79 1.56 -6.49
C ASP A 645 -13.03 0.31 -5.62
N GLY A 646 -13.72 -0.68 -6.16
CA GLY A 646 -13.95 -1.95 -5.48
C GLY A 646 -12.69 -2.79 -5.27
N ASP A 647 -11.83 -2.89 -6.28
CA ASP A 647 -10.56 -3.61 -6.16
C ASP A 647 -9.64 -2.95 -5.12
N ILE A 648 -9.49 -1.63 -5.17
CA ILE A 648 -8.71 -0.87 -4.18
C ILE A 648 -9.33 -0.99 -2.79
N GLY A 649 -10.66 -0.90 -2.68
CA GLY A 649 -11.39 -1.07 -1.42
C GLY A 649 -11.11 -2.41 -0.75
N ALA A 650 -11.15 -3.50 -1.51
CA ALA A 650 -10.88 -4.84 -0.99
C ALA A 650 -9.40 -5.06 -0.65
N VAL A 651 -8.49 -4.66 -1.55
CA VAL A 651 -7.04 -4.85 -1.34
C VAL A 651 -6.54 -4.03 -0.16
N PHE A 652 -6.94 -2.76 -0.04
CA PHE A 652 -6.45 -1.85 0.99
C PHE A 652 -7.26 -1.88 2.28
N GLY A 653 -8.52 -2.34 2.23
CA GLY A 653 -9.42 -2.41 3.39
C GLY A 653 -9.33 -3.72 4.16
N ILE A 654 -9.30 -4.84 3.47
CA ILE A 654 -9.32 -6.17 4.08
C ILE A 654 -8.14 -7.06 3.68
N GLY A 655 -7.22 -6.56 2.87
CA GLY A 655 -6.04 -7.31 2.44
C GLY A 655 -6.38 -8.41 1.43
N PHE A 656 -7.37 -8.20 0.57
CA PHE A 656 -7.57 -9.09 -0.59
C PHE A 656 -6.24 -9.24 -1.34
N PRO A 657 -5.86 -10.44 -1.80
CA PRO A 657 -4.54 -10.69 -2.34
C PRO A 657 -4.18 -9.74 -3.50
N PRO A 658 -3.17 -8.84 -3.34
CA PRO A 658 -2.84 -7.84 -4.37
C PRO A 658 -2.38 -8.45 -5.69
N PHE A 659 -1.74 -9.62 -5.63
CA PHE A 659 -1.28 -10.35 -6.82
C PHE A 659 -2.43 -10.93 -7.67
N LEU A 660 -3.67 -10.85 -7.19
CA LEU A 660 -4.90 -11.16 -7.93
C LEU A 660 -5.60 -9.90 -8.46
N GLY A 661 -5.12 -8.69 -8.06
CA GLY A 661 -5.62 -7.41 -8.56
C GLY A 661 -6.88 -6.87 -7.90
N GLY A 662 -7.46 -7.61 -6.95
CA GLY A 662 -8.74 -7.33 -6.32
C GLY A 662 -9.86 -8.26 -6.80
N PRO A 663 -11.06 -8.18 -6.20
CA PRO A 663 -12.15 -9.11 -6.51
C PRO A 663 -12.62 -9.03 -7.96
N PHE A 664 -12.71 -7.86 -8.56
CA PHE A 664 -13.19 -7.69 -9.94
C PHE A 664 -12.16 -8.13 -10.98
N ARG A 665 -10.88 -7.75 -10.82
CA ARG A 665 -9.79 -8.29 -11.64
C ARG A 665 -9.69 -9.80 -11.54
N TYR A 666 -9.87 -10.33 -10.35
CA TYR A 666 -9.81 -11.78 -10.15
C TYR A 666 -11.00 -12.49 -10.82
N MET A 667 -12.22 -11.95 -10.72
CA MET A 667 -13.37 -12.48 -11.44
C MET A 667 -13.20 -12.40 -12.97
N ASP A 668 -12.64 -11.31 -13.48
CA ASP A 668 -12.32 -11.18 -14.91
C ASP A 668 -11.25 -12.17 -15.37
N THR A 669 -10.27 -12.47 -14.50
CA THR A 669 -9.22 -13.48 -14.79
C THR A 669 -9.78 -14.90 -14.84
N ILE A 670 -10.71 -15.24 -13.95
CA ILE A 670 -11.39 -16.54 -13.92
C ILE A 670 -12.40 -16.63 -15.09
N GLY A 671 -13.08 -15.53 -15.37
CA GLY A 671 -14.25 -15.45 -16.27
C GLY A 671 -15.57 -15.55 -15.52
N ALA A 672 -16.50 -14.65 -15.82
CA ALA A 672 -17.82 -14.59 -15.14
C ALA A 672 -18.59 -15.90 -15.22
N GLY A 673 -18.49 -16.61 -16.37
CA GLY A 673 -19.11 -17.92 -16.55
C GLY A 673 -18.58 -18.99 -15.60
N GLU A 674 -17.29 -19.07 -15.40
CA GLU A 674 -16.67 -20.01 -14.48
C GLU A 674 -17.00 -19.66 -13.01
N VAL A 675 -16.97 -18.36 -12.65
CA VAL A 675 -17.39 -17.90 -11.31
C VAL A 675 -18.85 -18.30 -11.04
N ALA A 676 -19.75 -18.09 -12.00
CA ALA A 676 -21.15 -18.49 -11.88
C ALA A 676 -21.31 -20.02 -11.75
N ALA A 677 -20.56 -20.80 -12.52
CA ALA A 677 -20.59 -22.27 -12.45
C ALA A 677 -20.10 -22.79 -11.08
N ILE A 678 -19.02 -22.22 -10.54
CA ILE A 678 -18.52 -22.55 -9.20
C ILE A 678 -19.59 -22.25 -8.14
N LEU A 679 -20.21 -21.06 -8.20
CA LEU A 679 -21.26 -20.66 -7.27
C LEU A 679 -22.48 -21.57 -7.35
N GLN A 680 -22.93 -21.96 -8.56
CA GLN A 680 -24.02 -22.90 -8.76
C GLN A 680 -23.73 -24.28 -8.15
N ARG A 681 -22.51 -24.79 -8.36
CA ARG A 681 -22.04 -26.04 -7.75
C ARG A 681 -22.06 -25.96 -6.22
N LEU A 682 -21.56 -24.87 -5.66
CA LEU A 682 -21.58 -24.64 -4.21
C LEU A 682 -23.01 -24.47 -3.68
N ALA A 683 -23.91 -23.82 -4.42
CA ALA A 683 -25.31 -23.68 -4.06
C ALA A 683 -26.02 -25.03 -3.98
N ALA A 684 -25.76 -25.93 -4.93
CA ALA A 684 -26.30 -27.29 -4.92
C ALA A 684 -25.81 -28.13 -3.73
N GLN A 685 -24.60 -27.90 -3.26
CA GLN A 685 -23.99 -28.66 -2.15
C GLN A 685 -24.29 -28.06 -0.77
N PHE A 686 -24.28 -26.73 -0.64
CA PHE A 686 -24.25 -26.03 0.65
C PHE A 686 -25.41 -25.06 0.86
N GLY A 687 -26.30 -24.95 -0.13
CA GLY A 687 -27.55 -24.17 -0.02
C GLY A 687 -27.54 -22.82 -0.73
N PRO A 688 -28.71 -22.14 -0.74
CA PRO A 688 -29.01 -21.01 -1.63
C PRO A 688 -28.17 -19.75 -1.39
N ARG A 689 -27.43 -19.64 -0.28
CA ARG A 689 -26.53 -18.50 -0.01
C ARG A 689 -25.44 -18.34 -1.07
N PHE A 690 -25.10 -19.42 -1.78
CA PHE A 690 -24.15 -19.41 -2.90
C PHE A 690 -24.80 -19.10 -4.26
N THR A 691 -26.10 -18.86 -4.34
CA THR A 691 -26.75 -18.54 -5.61
C THR A 691 -26.04 -17.36 -6.29
N PRO A 692 -25.56 -17.54 -7.54
CA PRO A 692 -24.91 -16.44 -8.27
C PRO A 692 -25.86 -15.24 -8.37
N CYS A 693 -25.32 -14.03 -8.25
CA CYS A 693 -26.10 -12.83 -8.49
C CYS A 693 -26.41 -12.65 -9.99
N ASP A 694 -27.49 -11.92 -10.28
CA ASP A 694 -27.97 -11.70 -11.66
C ASP A 694 -26.90 -11.04 -12.54
N THR A 695 -26.06 -10.19 -11.96
CA THR A 695 -24.95 -9.54 -12.67
C THR A 695 -23.96 -10.55 -13.22
N LEU A 696 -23.54 -11.52 -12.40
CA LEU A 696 -22.63 -12.58 -12.85
C LEU A 696 -23.26 -13.45 -13.94
N LEU A 697 -24.55 -13.76 -13.82
CA LEU A 697 -25.27 -14.53 -14.83
C LEU A 697 -25.36 -13.77 -16.15
N ARG A 698 -25.75 -12.50 -16.12
CA ARG A 698 -25.80 -11.64 -17.33
C ARG A 698 -24.40 -11.51 -17.97
N MET A 699 -23.36 -11.30 -17.18
CA MET A 699 -22.00 -11.18 -17.68
C MET A 699 -21.50 -12.50 -18.29
N ALA A 700 -21.86 -13.62 -17.70
CA ALA A 700 -21.55 -14.95 -18.25
C ALA A 700 -22.20 -15.17 -19.62
N GLU A 701 -23.48 -14.80 -19.79
CA GLU A 701 -24.21 -14.89 -21.06
C GLU A 701 -23.63 -13.96 -22.13
N GLN A 702 -23.25 -12.75 -21.75
CA GLN A 702 -22.79 -11.71 -22.68
C GLN A 702 -21.27 -11.75 -22.95
N GLY A 703 -20.50 -12.54 -22.19
CA GLY A 703 -19.04 -12.56 -22.28
C GLY A 703 -18.39 -11.22 -21.90
N THR A 704 -19.06 -10.43 -21.04
CA THR A 704 -18.56 -9.12 -20.60
C THR A 704 -17.69 -9.23 -19.35
N THR A 705 -16.98 -8.15 -19.01
CA THR A 705 -16.06 -8.08 -17.87
C THR A 705 -16.33 -6.82 -17.05
N PHE A 706 -15.91 -6.80 -15.80
CA PHE A 706 -16.01 -5.64 -14.89
C PHE A 706 -15.11 -4.49 -15.30
N TRP A 707 -13.89 -4.82 -15.75
CA TRP A 707 -12.96 -3.83 -16.28
C TRP A 707 -13.15 -3.69 -17.80
N PRO A 708 -13.21 -2.45 -18.34
CA PRO A 708 -13.24 -2.21 -19.76
C PRO A 708 -12.05 -2.84 -20.49
N ALA A 709 -12.24 -3.24 -21.75
CA ALA A 709 -11.19 -3.90 -22.53
C ALA A 709 -9.92 -3.03 -22.66
N ASP A 710 -10.07 -1.73 -22.81
CA ASP A 710 -8.97 -0.76 -22.95
C ASP A 710 -8.22 -0.51 -21.62
N GLU A 711 -8.88 -0.74 -20.48
CA GLU A 711 -8.29 -0.58 -19.15
C GLU A 711 -7.70 -1.87 -18.58
N ARG A 712 -7.83 -2.99 -19.28
CA ARG A 712 -7.25 -4.28 -18.83
C ARG A 712 -5.73 -4.33 -18.98
N LEU A 713 -5.18 -3.53 -19.89
CA LEU A 713 -3.75 -3.47 -20.21
C LEU A 713 -3.03 -2.29 -19.55
N THR A 714 -3.77 -1.34 -19.00
CA THR A 714 -3.26 -0.23 -18.21
C THR A 714 -3.62 -0.44 -16.73
#